data_32bc5474d1939d4618e6fbb23139d813
#
_entry.id   32bc5474d1939d4618e6fbb23139d813
#
_cell.length_a   1.000
_cell.length_b   1.000
_cell.length_c   1.000
_cell.angle_alpha   90.00
_cell.angle_beta   90.00
_cell.angle_gamma   90.00
#
_symmetry.space_group_name_H-M   'P 1'
#
loop_
_entity.id
_entity.type
_entity.pdbx_description
1 polymer ?
#
loop_
_entity_poly.entity_id
_entity_poly.type
_entity_poly.pdbx_seq_one_letter_code
_entity_poly.pdbx_strand_id
1 'polypeptide(L)'
;RLPARKPYWATLVLLHRLLWFVPALLPLFVPPGTPWMVAAVVGVVALSSVLAQLGTAPWWSWMAELVPPQSRASFWGIRHSLVSVVGLLGMIGAGWALDLFNDPTQPRRVLNGFAIVFSIAACLGVADVLVHLKVPEPKPGGTRSSGNLLERFIQPLKSRDFLWLTLSMGVWTFGVGLVAQLGFVYLNRVYHIGYSAMSALVISGMVGASIAGFLWSYVMDRVGARNFGAVMMILAPALGAGWFFMLDTHVSLHLPFLAPFSLPQPILILLVVNIFGGLFYSGVGLSQVSLIAALMPANGRTMAMAVHWCAVGVLGALGPLVAGKVMDWTVAHPIHWIMPTGTAFGFYHILIILQVAIVWLVAVKMLLAVKQRKGEMTFRTALASLQVGNPLRMVSGTFNVMSLLNSTTRDGRAGAVRKLGEDRFRIAVRDLIEKLEDPSSQVREEAAMALGRIGSPDAIDALVQKLDDPNIDLMPQIARALRQTHDRSSVDALIRRLRDGDRETVSEIARTLGEIGDPRASEPLMKVLQESHDSKVLSASSEALAKLGEMAAIYEILPRLQQTANPVLKRSLAVAVADLIGEPGEFYRILIREQRERNSAVEPLMDKLRTSIEEATQDRMQDQGRALIEKTRQIEQAYTASRLVGIEDSLFDLSIGLAALNYGVKFGGDTETFVETLIWHDSRFGVGVWYLELMRELPSSFCPDDTDALLGIYVQSLWVIT
;
A
#
# COMPACT_ATOMS: atom_id res chain seq x y z
N ARG A 1 -3.81 33.53 36.18
CA ARG A 1 -3.62 34.27 34.92
C ARG A 1 -2.76 35.50 35.18
N LEU A 2 -1.80 35.75 34.27
CA LEU A 2 -1.03 37.01 34.29
C LEU A 2 -2.00 38.14 33.96
N PRO A 3 -1.91 39.30 34.67
CA PRO A 3 -2.79 40.45 34.42
C PRO A 3 -2.59 41.07 33.03
N ALA A 4 -1.36 40.92 32.48
CA ALA A 4 -1.02 41.25 31.10
C ALA A 4 -0.05 40.21 30.54
N ARG A 5 -0.36 39.60 29.42
CA ARG A 5 0.46 38.54 28.78
C ARG A 5 1.61 39.15 27.96
N LYS A 6 1.35 40.25 27.29
CA LYS A 6 2.29 40.95 26.42
C LYS A 6 3.56 41.45 27.13
N PRO A 7 3.52 42.19 28.25
CA PRO A 7 4.72 42.61 28.95
C PRO A 7 5.55 41.43 29.47
N TYR A 8 4.88 40.40 30.02
CA TYR A 8 5.53 39.22 30.51
C TYR A 8 6.27 38.47 29.37
N TRP A 9 5.59 38.25 28.25
CA TRP A 9 6.17 37.64 27.05
C TRP A 9 7.35 38.47 26.54
N ALA A 10 7.15 39.78 26.36
CA ALA A 10 8.17 40.67 25.84
C ALA A 10 9.44 40.68 26.69
N THR A 11 9.31 40.73 28.02
CA THR A 11 10.46 40.71 28.94
C THR A 11 11.25 39.40 28.81
N LEU A 12 10.55 38.23 28.85
CA LEU A 12 11.20 36.92 28.77
C LEU A 12 11.89 36.70 27.43
N VAL A 13 11.19 37.02 26.32
CA VAL A 13 11.75 36.81 24.98
C VAL A 13 12.85 37.82 24.67
N LEU A 14 12.75 39.09 25.15
CA LEU A 14 13.83 40.06 25.01
C LEU A 14 15.10 39.59 25.74
N LEU A 15 14.98 39.14 26.98
CA LEU A 15 16.09 38.55 27.73
C LEU A 15 16.68 37.34 27.02
N HIS A 16 15.84 36.46 26.53
CA HIS A 16 16.26 35.31 25.70
C HIS A 16 17.08 35.76 24.48
N ARG A 17 16.64 36.78 23.74
CA ARG A 17 17.35 37.30 22.57
C ARG A 17 18.66 37.98 22.94
N LEU A 18 18.68 38.77 24.01
CA LEU A 18 19.88 39.45 24.48
C LEU A 18 20.96 38.47 24.98
N LEU A 19 20.57 37.34 25.57
CA LEU A 19 21.52 36.31 26.00
C LEU A 19 22.36 35.75 24.83
N TRP A 20 21.89 35.78 23.59
CA TRP A 20 22.65 35.31 22.44
C TRP A 20 23.82 36.22 22.05
N PHE A 21 23.87 37.48 22.58
CA PHE A 21 25.07 38.30 22.47
C PHE A 21 26.23 37.78 23.32
N VAL A 22 25.96 37.00 24.38
CA VAL A 22 27.04 36.46 25.25
C VAL A 22 27.92 35.47 24.44
N PRO A 23 27.43 34.40 23.81
CA PRO A 23 28.27 33.53 22.99
C PRO A 23 28.83 34.25 21.75
N ALA A 24 28.17 35.29 21.25
CA ALA A 24 28.70 36.12 20.17
C ALA A 24 29.91 36.95 20.56
N LEU A 25 29.90 37.54 21.73
CA LEU A 25 30.97 38.44 22.20
C LEU A 25 32.08 37.69 22.97
N LEU A 26 31.75 36.53 23.55
CA LEU A 26 32.70 35.78 24.40
C LEU A 26 34.06 35.48 23.73
N PRO A 27 34.14 35.11 22.43
CA PRO A 27 35.39 34.85 21.73
C PRO A 27 36.30 36.08 21.58
N LEU A 28 35.75 37.29 21.71
CA LEU A 28 36.53 38.53 21.63
C LEU A 28 37.33 38.77 22.91
N PHE A 29 36.83 38.30 24.06
CA PHE A 29 37.41 38.57 25.37
C PHE A 29 38.12 37.37 26.00
N VAL A 30 37.84 36.13 25.50
CA VAL A 30 38.32 34.89 26.08
C VAL A 30 39.13 34.11 25.05
N PRO A 31 40.35 33.64 25.43
CA PRO A 31 41.17 32.82 24.53
C PRO A 31 40.48 31.49 24.17
N PRO A 32 40.63 31.02 22.93
CA PRO A 32 40.14 29.70 22.52
C PRO A 32 40.70 28.57 23.39
N GLY A 33 39.88 27.57 23.73
CA GLY A 33 40.28 26.40 24.50
C GLY A 33 40.18 26.57 26.04
N THR A 34 39.72 27.71 26.53
CA THR A 34 39.48 27.93 27.96
C THR A 34 38.33 27.05 28.47
N PRO A 35 38.51 26.13 29.46
CA PRO A 35 37.49 25.16 29.88
C PRO A 35 36.15 25.78 30.32
N TRP A 36 36.20 26.93 31.02
CA TRP A 36 34.98 27.60 31.50
C TRP A 36 34.17 28.26 30.36
N MET A 37 34.77 28.54 29.21
CA MET A 37 34.08 29.10 28.04
C MET A 37 32.96 28.16 27.55
N VAL A 38 33.22 26.85 27.47
CA VAL A 38 32.21 25.84 27.09
C VAL A 38 31.07 25.82 28.11
N ALA A 39 31.42 25.82 29.42
CA ALA A 39 30.42 25.85 30.50
C ALA A 39 29.56 27.13 30.47
N ALA A 40 30.18 28.29 30.19
CA ALA A 40 29.46 29.56 30.05
C ALA A 40 28.48 29.54 28.86
N VAL A 41 28.92 29.06 27.67
CA VAL A 41 28.04 28.95 26.51
C VAL A 41 26.90 27.99 26.78
N VAL A 42 27.16 26.82 27.35
CA VAL A 42 26.12 25.83 27.72
C VAL A 42 25.13 26.43 28.72
N GLY A 43 25.62 27.15 29.76
CA GLY A 43 24.77 27.81 30.74
C GLY A 43 23.87 28.89 30.12
N VAL A 44 24.44 29.71 29.23
CA VAL A 44 23.67 30.73 28.49
C VAL A 44 22.61 30.11 27.59
N VAL A 45 22.96 29.08 26.84
CA VAL A 45 22.01 28.38 25.96
C VAL A 45 20.89 27.74 26.79
N ALA A 46 21.22 27.10 27.91
CA ALA A 46 20.24 26.52 28.81
C ALA A 46 19.28 27.60 29.38
N LEU A 47 19.80 28.69 29.91
CA LEU A 47 19.00 29.80 30.43
C LEU A 47 18.14 30.44 29.35
N SER A 48 18.70 30.68 28.17
CA SER A 48 18.01 31.22 27.01
C SER A 48 16.84 30.29 26.60
N SER A 49 17.05 28.97 26.57
CA SER A 49 16.01 28.01 26.26
C SER A 49 14.87 28.00 27.29
N VAL A 50 15.16 28.11 28.57
CA VAL A 50 14.15 28.21 29.63
C VAL A 50 13.30 29.47 29.43
N LEU A 51 13.93 30.64 29.20
CA LEU A 51 13.22 31.89 28.97
C LEU A 51 12.34 31.85 27.73
N ALA A 52 12.81 31.23 26.63
CA ALA A 52 12.03 31.03 25.43
C ALA A 52 10.77 30.17 25.68
N GLN A 53 10.92 29.06 26.40
CA GLN A 53 9.79 28.17 26.74
C GLN A 53 8.77 28.83 27.65
N LEU A 54 9.22 29.60 28.65
CA LEU A 54 8.33 30.39 29.53
C LEU A 54 7.56 31.47 28.76
N GLY A 55 8.15 32.04 27.71
CA GLY A 55 7.51 33.02 26.83
C GLY A 55 6.52 32.40 25.83
N THR A 56 6.71 31.14 25.45
CA THR A 56 5.93 30.47 24.40
C THR A 56 4.44 30.32 24.75
N ALA A 57 4.09 29.88 25.95
CA ALA A 57 2.71 29.65 26.35
C ALA A 57 1.85 30.96 26.43
N PRO A 58 2.33 32.06 26.98
CA PRO A 58 1.65 33.35 26.91
C PRO A 58 1.43 33.87 25.50
N TRP A 59 2.41 33.67 24.61
CA TRP A 59 2.33 34.09 23.22
C TRP A 59 1.24 33.33 22.45
N TRP A 60 1.22 32.00 22.56
CA TRP A 60 0.19 31.20 21.95
C TRP A 60 -1.21 31.57 22.42
N SER A 61 -1.38 31.79 23.75
CA SER A 61 -2.66 32.19 24.31
C SER A 61 -3.10 33.57 23.80
N TRP A 62 -2.18 34.50 23.66
CA TRP A 62 -2.40 35.85 23.13
C TRP A 62 -2.80 35.81 21.66
N MET A 63 -2.04 35.12 20.80
CA MET A 63 -2.31 35.01 19.37
C MET A 63 -3.60 34.26 19.08
N ALA A 64 -3.93 33.23 19.86
CA ALA A 64 -5.14 32.47 19.69
C ALA A 64 -6.44 33.31 19.93
N GLU A 65 -6.36 34.33 20.75
CA GLU A 65 -7.46 35.27 21.00
C GLU A 65 -7.50 36.41 19.96
N LEU A 66 -6.35 36.76 19.38
CA LEU A 66 -6.25 37.84 18.42
C LEU A 66 -6.76 37.46 17.03
N VAL A 67 -6.53 36.20 16.62
CA VAL A 67 -6.90 35.72 15.27
C VAL A 67 -8.33 35.18 15.26
N PRO A 68 -9.25 35.77 14.45
CA PRO A 68 -10.64 35.32 14.35
C PRO A 68 -10.73 33.84 13.93
N PRO A 69 -11.73 33.08 14.45
CA PRO A 69 -11.88 31.66 14.15
C PRO A 69 -11.95 31.35 12.65
N GLN A 70 -12.58 32.20 11.85
CA GLN A 70 -12.81 32.02 10.41
C GLN A 70 -11.52 32.13 9.60
N SER A 71 -10.54 32.91 10.04
CA SER A 71 -9.27 33.15 9.32
C SER A 71 -8.06 32.44 9.94
N ARG A 72 -8.27 31.66 11.01
CA ARG A 72 -7.16 30.99 11.72
C ARG A 72 -6.33 30.08 10.82
N ALA A 73 -6.96 29.23 10.05
CA ALA A 73 -6.27 28.29 9.19
C ALA A 73 -5.39 29.02 8.15
N SER A 74 -5.97 30.01 7.47
CA SER A 74 -5.26 30.82 6.48
C SER A 74 -4.09 31.62 7.10
N PHE A 75 -4.32 32.27 8.24
CA PHE A 75 -3.30 33.03 8.94
C PHE A 75 -2.10 32.16 9.36
N TRP A 76 -2.37 31.02 10.00
CA TRP A 76 -1.33 30.10 10.44
C TRP A 76 -0.61 29.44 9.27
N GLY A 77 -1.32 29.12 8.18
CA GLY A 77 -0.75 28.59 6.96
C GLY A 77 0.23 29.58 6.30
N ILE A 78 -0.20 30.81 6.06
CA ILE A 78 0.64 31.87 5.46
C ILE A 78 1.85 32.16 6.35
N ARG A 79 1.63 32.32 7.67
CA ARG A 79 2.71 32.55 8.61
C ARG A 79 3.74 31.42 8.60
N HIS A 80 3.28 30.17 8.61
CA HIS A 80 4.16 29.01 8.58
C HIS A 80 5.02 28.99 7.30
N SER A 81 4.41 29.23 6.15
CA SER A 81 5.11 29.31 4.87
C SER A 81 6.18 30.40 4.85
N LEU A 82 5.82 31.61 5.32
CA LEU A 82 6.79 32.71 5.40
C LEU A 82 7.96 32.40 6.34
N VAL A 83 7.69 31.87 7.53
CA VAL A 83 8.74 31.47 8.47
C VAL A 83 9.64 30.40 7.88
N SER A 84 9.07 29.44 7.15
CA SER A 84 9.86 28.39 6.48
C SER A 84 10.76 28.95 5.37
N VAL A 85 10.27 29.85 4.54
CA VAL A 85 11.07 30.48 3.48
C VAL A 85 12.19 31.34 4.07
N VAL A 86 11.88 32.19 5.06
CA VAL A 86 12.90 33.04 5.73
C VAL A 86 13.91 32.16 6.46
N GLY A 87 13.47 31.10 7.12
CA GLY A 87 14.35 30.13 7.77
C GLY A 87 15.30 29.44 6.80
N LEU A 88 14.80 29.04 5.63
CA LEU A 88 15.59 28.46 4.53
C LEU A 88 16.69 29.43 4.07
N LEU A 89 16.33 30.66 3.75
CA LEU A 89 17.28 31.70 3.32
C LEU A 89 18.31 32.01 4.40
N GLY A 90 17.87 32.08 5.67
CA GLY A 90 18.73 32.26 6.82
C GLY A 90 19.76 31.16 7.03
N MET A 91 19.34 29.91 6.85
CA MET A 91 20.23 28.72 6.93
C MET A 91 21.26 28.69 5.81
N ILE A 92 20.87 28.99 4.57
CA ILE A 92 21.80 29.10 3.43
C ILE A 92 22.82 30.20 3.70
N GLY A 93 22.37 31.40 4.09
CA GLY A 93 23.23 32.54 4.38
C GLY A 93 24.20 32.31 5.56
N ALA A 94 23.72 31.69 6.63
CA ALA A 94 24.54 31.34 7.78
C ALA A 94 25.59 30.26 7.43
N GLY A 95 25.21 29.24 6.72
CA GLY A 95 26.16 28.20 6.27
C GLY A 95 27.25 28.74 5.37
N TRP A 96 26.89 29.54 4.37
CA TRP A 96 27.85 30.22 3.49
C TRP A 96 28.76 31.18 4.27
N ALA A 97 28.22 32.00 5.19
CA ALA A 97 28.99 32.91 6.01
C ALA A 97 29.98 32.15 6.88
N LEU A 98 29.60 31.04 7.51
CA LEU A 98 30.50 30.23 8.34
C LEU A 98 31.63 29.60 7.54
N ASP A 99 31.38 29.14 6.31
CA ASP A 99 32.42 28.56 5.44
C ASP A 99 33.51 29.56 5.05
N LEU A 100 33.20 30.87 4.96
CA LEU A 100 34.19 31.92 4.74
C LEU A 100 35.22 32.05 5.90
N PHE A 101 34.84 31.62 7.11
CA PHE A 101 35.66 31.66 8.29
C PHE A 101 36.18 30.26 8.70
N ASN A 102 35.87 29.22 7.96
CA ASN A 102 36.21 27.82 8.31
C ASN A 102 37.67 27.53 7.95
N ASP A 103 38.57 27.88 8.84
CA ASP A 103 39.99 27.60 8.72
C ASP A 103 40.46 26.77 9.95
N PRO A 104 40.68 25.44 9.77
CA PRO A 104 41.08 24.55 10.84
C PRO A 104 42.42 24.95 11.52
N THR A 105 43.28 25.69 10.81
CA THR A 105 44.57 26.17 11.34
C THR A 105 44.46 27.39 12.22
N GLN A 106 43.32 28.10 12.14
CA GLN A 106 43.07 29.36 12.87
C GLN A 106 41.76 29.28 13.68
N PRO A 107 41.74 28.64 14.87
CA PRO A 107 40.52 28.49 15.69
C PRO A 107 39.84 29.83 16.03
N ARG A 108 40.59 30.90 16.15
CA ARG A 108 40.06 32.25 16.43
C ARG A 108 39.24 32.80 15.25
N ARG A 109 39.63 32.47 14.01
CA ARG A 109 38.91 32.88 12.82
C ARG A 109 37.54 32.17 12.75
N VAL A 110 37.49 30.88 13.04
CA VAL A 110 36.23 30.09 13.10
C VAL A 110 35.28 30.68 14.15
N LEU A 111 35.80 30.98 15.35
CA LEU A 111 35.00 31.59 16.44
C LEU A 111 34.45 32.97 16.06
N ASN A 112 35.22 33.79 15.33
CA ASN A 112 34.75 35.09 14.82
C ASN A 112 33.59 34.92 13.83
N GLY A 113 33.61 33.89 12.99
CA GLY A 113 32.49 33.54 12.10
C GLY A 113 31.19 33.28 12.89
N PHE A 114 31.26 32.45 13.92
CA PHE A 114 30.13 32.22 14.82
C PHE A 114 29.68 33.48 15.54
N ALA A 115 30.62 34.31 16.01
CA ALA A 115 30.33 35.59 16.67
C ALA A 115 29.47 36.52 15.77
N ILE A 116 29.83 36.64 14.50
CA ILE A 116 29.12 37.44 13.54
C ILE A 116 27.70 36.88 13.31
N VAL A 117 27.55 35.58 13.04
CA VAL A 117 26.26 34.95 12.80
C VAL A 117 25.32 35.06 14.00
N PHE A 118 25.83 34.81 15.22
CA PHE A 118 25.04 34.97 16.44
C PHE A 118 24.66 36.43 16.73
N SER A 119 25.53 37.39 16.44
CA SER A 119 25.20 38.81 16.58
C SER A 119 24.08 39.25 15.65
N ILE A 120 24.13 38.82 14.37
CA ILE A 120 23.07 39.11 13.40
C ILE A 120 21.74 38.46 13.87
N ALA A 121 21.78 37.19 14.29
CA ALA A 121 20.59 36.49 14.77
C ALA A 121 19.98 37.14 16.02
N ALA A 122 20.83 37.61 16.97
CA ALA A 122 20.38 38.33 18.14
C ALA A 122 19.72 39.65 17.79
N CYS A 123 20.35 40.47 16.91
CA CYS A 123 19.78 41.73 16.42
C CYS A 123 18.41 41.52 15.76
N LEU A 124 18.28 40.54 14.87
CA LEU A 124 17.01 40.21 14.23
C LEU A 124 15.98 39.75 15.26
N GLY A 125 16.40 38.96 16.25
CA GLY A 125 15.54 38.53 17.34
C GLY A 125 15.04 39.67 18.24
N VAL A 126 15.85 40.67 18.51
CA VAL A 126 15.45 41.91 19.23
C VAL A 126 14.45 42.71 18.37
N ALA A 127 14.72 42.86 17.07
CA ALA A 127 13.81 43.53 16.15
C ALA A 127 12.43 42.83 16.07
N ASP A 128 12.38 41.51 16.09
CA ASP A 128 11.15 40.72 16.19
C ASP A 128 10.31 41.10 17.43
N VAL A 129 10.95 41.20 18.60
CA VAL A 129 10.26 41.63 19.83
C VAL A 129 9.72 43.06 19.71
N LEU A 130 10.49 44.00 19.15
CA LEU A 130 10.08 45.38 18.98
C LEU A 130 8.87 45.51 18.03
N VAL A 131 8.82 44.73 16.99
CA VAL A 131 7.66 44.65 16.06
C VAL A 131 6.42 44.12 16.80
N HIS A 132 6.56 43.07 17.58
CA HIS A 132 5.45 42.50 18.37
C HIS A 132 4.92 43.45 19.44
N LEU A 133 5.69 44.38 19.93
CA LEU A 133 5.21 45.44 20.85
C LEU A 133 4.11 46.32 20.23
N LYS A 134 4.01 46.40 18.90
CA LYS A 134 2.95 47.12 18.18
C LYS A 134 1.64 46.35 18.10
N VAL A 135 1.65 45.02 18.34
CA VAL A 135 0.46 44.18 18.26
C VAL A 135 -0.45 44.41 19.47
N PRO A 136 -1.78 44.67 19.29
CA PRO A 136 -2.69 44.91 20.40
C PRO A 136 -2.89 43.65 21.26
N GLU A 137 -3.11 43.83 22.55
CA GLU A 137 -3.44 42.74 23.48
C GLU A 137 -4.92 42.80 23.85
N PRO A 138 -5.74 41.76 23.51
CA PRO A 138 -7.12 41.66 23.98
C PRO A 138 -7.17 41.52 25.51
N LYS A 139 -8.17 42.14 26.15
CA LYS A 139 -8.37 41.99 27.59
C LYS A 139 -8.55 40.52 27.96
N PRO A 140 -7.84 39.99 28.98
CA PRO A 140 -7.93 38.58 29.32
C PRO A 140 -9.35 38.22 29.80
N GLY A 141 -10.06 37.45 28.99
CA GLY A 141 -11.39 36.89 29.35
C GLY A 141 -11.25 35.67 30.26
N GLY A 142 -12.00 35.61 31.37
CA GLY A 142 -12.25 34.38 32.13
C GLY A 142 -11.88 34.40 33.61
N THR A 143 -12.54 33.57 34.38
CA THR A 143 -12.50 33.44 35.84
C THR A 143 -11.13 33.01 36.40
N ARG A 144 -10.72 33.62 37.54
CA ARG A 144 -9.56 33.16 38.33
C ARG A 144 -9.86 31.78 38.89
N SER A 145 -9.07 30.80 38.50
CA SER A 145 -9.15 29.46 39.07
C SER A 145 -8.31 29.40 40.35
N SER A 146 -8.95 29.14 41.49
CA SER A 146 -8.30 28.89 42.78
C SER A 146 -7.84 27.43 42.88
N GLY A 147 -6.67 27.14 43.47
CA GLY A 147 -6.15 25.78 43.70
C GLY A 147 -4.62 25.73 43.71
N ASN A 148 -4.05 24.71 44.39
CA ASN A 148 -2.62 24.51 44.53
C ASN A 148 -1.97 24.23 43.15
N LEU A 149 -0.89 24.96 42.81
CA LEU A 149 -0.16 24.81 41.54
C LEU A 149 0.39 23.42 41.36
N LEU A 150 0.88 22.76 42.41
CA LEU A 150 1.43 21.43 42.37
C LEU A 150 0.35 20.38 42.02
N GLU A 151 -0.84 20.52 42.61
CA GLU A 151 -1.96 19.63 42.33
C GLU A 151 -2.41 19.72 40.88
N ARG A 152 -2.47 20.94 40.34
CA ARG A 152 -2.80 21.17 38.91
C ARG A 152 -1.75 20.62 37.95
N PHE A 153 -0.47 20.62 38.40
CA PHE A 153 0.63 20.04 37.61
C PHE A 153 0.53 18.50 37.57
N ILE A 154 0.18 17.88 38.68
CA ILE A 154 0.10 16.41 38.81
C ILE A 154 -1.21 15.85 38.19
N GLN A 155 -2.29 16.63 38.23
CA GLN A 155 -3.61 16.16 37.79
C GLN A 155 -3.63 15.53 36.37
N PRO A 156 -3.02 16.08 35.32
CA PRO A 156 -3.00 15.46 34.00
C PRO A 156 -2.29 14.10 33.98
N LEU A 157 -1.27 13.92 34.80
CA LEU A 157 -0.48 12.68 34.88
C LEU A 157 -1.24 11.53 35.56
N LYS A 158 -2.36 11.81 36.26
CA LYS A 158 -3.25 10.77 36.80
C LYS A 158 -4.01 10.01 35.70
N SER A 159 -4.18 10.61 34.52
CA SER A 159 -4.74 9.92 33.36
C SER A 159 -3.71 8.95 32.77
N ARG A 160 -4.03 7.65 32.79
CA ARG A 160 -3.15 6.60 32.28
C ARG A 160 -2.76 6.81 30.83
N ASP A 161 -3.72 7.17 29.98
CA ASP A 161 -3.48 7.37 28.56
C ASP A 161 -2.61 8.59 28.29
N PHE A 162 -2.83 9.69 29.02
CA PHE A 162 -2.00 10.89 28.94
C PHE A 162 -0.57 10.63 29.44
N LEU A 163 -0.42 9.82 30.49
CA LEU A 163 0.89 9.43 31.00
C LEU A 163 1.67 8.59 29.98
N TRP A 164 1.02 7.57 29.40
CA TRP A 164 1.65 6.73 28.37
C TRP A 164 2.06 7.52 27.15
N LEU A 165 1.23 8.46 26.69
CA LEU A 165 1.58 9.38 25.60
C LEU A 165 2.82 10.21 25.97
N THR A 166 2.81 10.81 27.16
CA THR A 166 3.90 11.70 27.60
C THR A 166 5.22 10.95 27.73
N LEU A 167 5.21 9.75 28.31
CA LEU A 167 6.39 8.90 28.42
C LEU A 167 6.88 8.43 27.06
N SER A 168 5.98 7.98 26.18
CA SER A 168 6.32 7.57 24.82
C SER A 168 7.03 8.69 24.05
N MET A 169 6.48 9.90 24.10
CA MET A 169 7.07 11.06 23.41
C MET A 169 8.39 11.52 24.08
N GLY A 170 8.51 11.36 25.38
CA GLY A 170 9.77 11.61 26.08
C GLY A 170 10.87 10.64 25.66
N VAL A 171 10.58 9.35 25.60
CA VAL A 171 11.52 8.31 25.12
C VAL A 171 11.84 8.51 23.62
N TRP A 172 10.85 8.87 22.81
CA TRP A 172 11.06 9.26 21.42
C TRP A 172 12.06 10.42 21.29
N THR A 173 11.84 11.51 22.04
CA THR A 173 12.69 12.70 21.99
C THR A 173 14.08 12.41 22.53
N PHE A 174 14.20 11.56 23.56
CA PHE A 174 15.48 11.02 24.04
C PHE A 174 16.23 10.30 22.90
N GLY A 175 15.56 9.37 22.20
CA GLY A 175 16.15 8.66 21.07
C GLY A 175 16.60 9.59 19.95
N VAL A 176 15.79 10.60 19.60
CA VAL A 176 16.18 11.64 18.63
C VAL A 176 17.40 12.42 19.13
N GLY A 177 17.44 12.76 20.42
CA GLY A 177 18.56 13.47 21.05
C GLY A 177 19.89 12.72 21.00
N LEU A 178 19.87 11.39 20.95
CA LEU A 178 21.09 10.57 20.79
C LEU A 178 21.85 10.88 19.49
N VAL A 179 21.14 11.12 18.40
CA VAL A 179 21.76 11.21 17.07
C VAL A 179 21.79 12.63 16.49
N ALA A 180 20.80 13.47 16.80
CA ALA A 180 20.55 14.71 16.08
C ALA A 180 21.75 15.68 16.08
N GLN A 181 22.36 15.93 17.22
CA GLN A 181 23.46 16.90 17.35
C GLN A 181 24.81 16.31 16.91
N LEU A 182 25.07 15.04 17.22
CA LEU A 182 26.36 14.43 16.94
C LEU A 182 26.53 14.00 15.47
N GLY A 183 25.45 13.94 14.68
CA GLY A 183 25.52 13.69 13.23
C GLY A 183 26.37 14.71 12.50
N PHE A 184 26.20 16.01 12.81
CA PHE A 184 27.03 17.07 12.22
C PHE A 184 28.49 17.01 12.66
N VAL A 185 28.74 16.64 13.92
CA VAL A 185 30.10 16.43 14.44
C VAL A 185 30.78 15.28 13.70
N TYR A 186 30.05 14.18 13.47
CA TYR A 186 30.55 13.03 12.75
C TYR A 186 30.88 13.38 11.30
N LEU A 187 29.98 14.08 10.59
CA LEU A 187 30.20 14.49 9.19
C LEU A 187 31.40 15.42 9.03
N ASN A 188 31.57 16.36 9.94
CA ASN A 188 32.69 17.29 9.90
C ASN A 188 34.03 16.58 10.21
N ARG A 189 34.07 15.71 11.25
CA ARG A 189 35.32 15.05 11.68
C ARG A 189 35.76 13.92 10.77
N VAL A 190 34.82 13.14 10.23
CA VAL A 190 35.13 11.92 9.46
C VAL A 190 35.18 12.19 7.96
N TYR A 191 34.25 13.00 7.46
CA TYR A 191 34.12 13.27 6.02
C TYR A 191 34.52 14.69 5.62
N HIS A 192 34.98 15.53 6.56
CA HIS A 192 35.39 16.91 6.34
C HIS A 192 34.36 17.77 5.57
N ILE A 193 33.05 17.51 5.82
CA ILE A 193 31.95 18.22 5.17
C ILE A 193 31.79 19.62 5.77
N GLY A 194 31.74 20.65 4.89
CA GLY A 194 31.59 22.04 5.27
C GLY A 194 30.19 22.41 5.76
N TYR A 195 30.06 23.59 6.38
CA TYR A 195 28.81 24.05 7.02
C TYR A 195 27.69 24.32 6.00
N SER A 196 28.00 24.79 4.79
CA SER A 196 27.01 25.01 3.72
C SER A 196 26.34 23.70 3.30
N ALA A 197 27.11 22.62 3.15
CA ALA A 197 26.58 21.31 2.83
C ALA A 197 25.73 20.76 3.99
N MET A 198 26.13 20.99 5.24
CA MET A 198 25.31 20.65 6.43
C MET A 198 23.99 21.43 6.44
N SER A 199 24.02 22.71 6.09
CA SER A 199 22.81 23.54 5.94
C SER A 199 21.88 22.99 4.86
N ALA A 200 22.42 22.52 3.72
CA ALA A 200 21.65 21.88 2.66
C ALA A 200 20.95 20.59 3.13
N LEU A 201 21.60 19.81 4.01
CA LEU A 201 20.99 18.64 4.64
C LEU A 201 19.81 19.02 5.55
N VAL A 202 19.91 20.07 6.34
CA VAL A 202 18.79 20.56 7.17
C VAL A 202 17.64 21.03 6.28
N ILE A 203 17.95 21.77 5.21
CA ILE A 203 16.97 22.26 4.25
C ILE A 203 16.23 21.10 3.58
N SER A 204 16.93 20.04 3.21
CA SER A 204 16.29 18.85 2.61
C SER A 204 15.27 18.21 3.57
N GLY A 205 15.58 18.18 4.87
CA GLY A 205 14.64 17.76 5.91
C GLY A 205 13.41 18.68 6.03
N MET A 206 13.61 20.00 5.93
CA MET A 206 12.51 20.97 5.95
C MET A 206 11.58 20.82 4.74
N VAL A 207 12.12 20.49 3.55
CA VAL A 207 11.33 20.19 2.36
C VAL A 207 10.43 18.96 2.62
N GLY A 208 11.01 17.88 3.16
CA GLY A 208 10.23 16.69 3.55
C GLY A 208 9.13 17.01 4.57
N ALA A 209 9.46 17.82 5.59
CA ALA A 209 8.51 18.25 6.61
C ALA A 209 7.36 19.12 6.06
N SER A 210 7.65 19.97 5.06
CA SER A 210 6.64 20.80 4.40
C SER A 210 5.63 19.96 3.60
N ILE A 211 6.10 18.93 2.91
CA ILE A 211 5.26 17.98 2.19
C ILE A 211 4.40 17.16 3.17
N ALA A 212 4.97 16.82 4.33
CA ALA A 212 4.32 16.00 5.35
C ALA A 212 2.97 16.56 5.81
N GLY A 213 2.85 17.86 5.98
CA GLY A 213 1.63 18.50 6.47
C GLY A 213 0.41 18.21 5.60
N PHE A 214 0.58 18.17 4.29
CA PHE A 214 -0.49 17.87 3.35
C PHE A 214 -0.82 16.38 3.30
N LEU A 215 0.19 15.52 3.26
CA LEU A 215 0.00 14.08 3.09
C LEU A 215 -0.54 13.41 4.36
N TRP A 216 0.03 13.75 5.52
CA TRP A 216 -0.20 12.98 6.75
C TRP A 216 -1.52 13.31 7.43
N SER A 217 -2.12 14.49 7.22
CA SER A 217 -3.44 14.80 7.75
C SER A 217 -4.47 13.79 7.27
N TYR A 218 -4.50 13.54 5.96
CA TYR A 218 -5.41 12.57 5.34
C TYR A 218 -5.20 11.15 5.89
N VAL A 219 -3.95 10.68 5.92
CA VAL A 219 -3.62 9.33 6.38
C VAL A 219 -3.96 9.16 7.87
N MET A 220 -3.64 10.15 8.68
CA MET A 220 -3.87 10.12 10.12
C MET A 220 -5.37 10.06 10.47
N ASP A 221 -6.21 10.77 9.72
CA ASP A 221 -7.68 10.74 9.92
C ASP A 221 -8.29 9.36 9.63
N ARG A 222 -7.68 8.58 8.73
CA ARG A 222 -8.15 7.23 8.35
C ARG A 222 -7.63 6.13 9.26
N VAL A 223 -6.37 6.22 9.63
CA VAL A 223 -5.64 5.18 10.40
C VAL A 223 -5.81 5.38 11.91
N GLY A 224 -6.06 6.61 12.32
CA GLY A 224 -6.07 7.04 13.72
C GLY A 224 -4.68 7.52 14.17
N ALA A 225 -4.67 8.64 14.93
CA ALA A 225 -3.43 9.33 15.31
C ALA A 225 -2.45 8.44 16.07
N ARG A 226 -2.93 7.53 16.95
CA ARG A 226 -2.09 6.61 17.72
C ARG A 226 -1.33 5.63 16.83
N ASN A 227 -2.03 4.93 15.95
CA ASN A 227 -1.44 3.91 15.08
C ASN A 227 -0.54 4.55 14.02
N PHE A 228 -0.97 5.67 13.46
CA PHE A 228 -0.18 6.47 12.54
C PHE A 228 1.15 6.91 13.18
N GLY A 229 1.11 7.49 14.39
CA GLY A 229 2.31 7.89 15.12
C GLY A 229 3.26 6.73 15.42
N ALA A 230 2.71 5.56 15.79
CA ALA A 230 3.50 4.35 16.03
C ALA A 230 4.23 3.87 14.74
N VAL A 231 3.56 3.92 13.59
CA VAL A 231 4.19 3.58 12.30
C VAL A 231 5.27 4.59 11.94
N MET A 232 5.03 5.89 12.12
CA MET A 232 6.04 6.92 11.86
C MET A 232 7.25 6.77 12.79
N MET A 233 7.06 6.40 14.07
CA MET A 233 8.15 6.08 15.00
C MET A 233 8.95 4.84 14.59
N ILE A 234 8.39 3.94 13.81
CA ILE A 234 9.14 2.80 13.25
C ILE A 234 9.95 3.24 12.02
N LEU A 235 9.33 3.97 11.11
CA LEU A 235 9.94 4.36 9.82
C LEU A 235 11.05 5.41 9.98
N ALA A 236 10.84 6.42 10.84
CA ALA A 236 11.77 7.54 10.95
C ALA A 236 13.19 7.10 11.40
N PRO A 237 13.38 6.32 12.48
CA PRO A 237 14.72 5.86 12.86
C PRO A 237 15.32 4.84 11.89
N ALA A 238 14.48 4.06 11.18
CA ALA A 238 14.95 3.09 10.18
C ALA A 238 15.73 3.75 9.05
N LEU A 239 15.46 5.02 8.73
CA LEU A 239 16.23 5.81 7.76
C LEU A 239 17.70 6.01 8.20
N GLY A 240 18.00 5.84 9.48
CA GLY A 240 19.37 5.79 9.98
C GLY A 240 20.23 4.72 9.33
N ALA A 241 19.60 3.70 8.71
CA ALA A 241 20.31 2.69 7.92
C ALA A 241 21.17 3.31 6.79
N GLY A 242 20.79 4.47 6.25
CA GLY A 242 21.57 5.17 5.23
C GLY A 242 23.00 5.52 5.67
N TRP A 243 23.22 5.73 6.97
CA TRP A 243 24.56 6.03 7.52
C TRP A 243 25.54 4.84 7.44
N PHE A 244 25.03 3.62 7.29
CA PHE A 244 25.82 2.40 7.16
C PHE A 244 26.37 2.17 5.74
N PHE A 245 26.02 3.01 4.78
CA PHE A 245 26.41 2.92 3.37
C PHE A 245 27.28 4.12 2.92
N MET A 246 27.81 4.90 3.85
CA MET A 246 28.60 6.10 3.54
C MET A 246 30.04 5.71 3.21
N LEU A 247 30.51 6.09 2.02
CA LEU A 247 31.88 5.92 1.58
C LEU A 247 32.52 7.29 1.36
N ASP A 248 33.82 7.39 1.65
CA ASP A 248 34.59 8.61 1.37
C ASP A 248 34.96 8.66 -0.12
N THR A 249 33.93 8.79 -0.94
CA THR A 249 34.03 8.85 -2.40
C THR A 249 33.25 10.04 -2.94
N HIS A 250 33.60 10.50 -4.14
CA HIS A 250 32.91 11.56 -4.82
C HIS A 250 32.14 11.00 -6.02
N VAL A 251 30.91 11.45 -6.17
CA VAL A 251 30.03 11.10 -7.31
C VAL A 251 29.91 12.30 -8.23
N SER A 252 30.30 12.11 -9.49
CA SER A 252 30.13 13.13 -10.52
C SER A 252 28.70 13.06 -11.08
N LEU A 253 27.98 14.16 -10.94
CA LEU A 253 26.61 14.31 -11.41
C LEU A 253 26.60 15.11 -12.72
N HIS A 254 25.94 14.53 -13.74
CA HIS A 254 25.72 15.13 -15.04
C HIS A 254 24.22 15.44 -15.15
N LEU A 255 23.81 16.66 -14.79
CA LEU A 255 22.43 17.09 -14.94
C LEU A 255 22.27 17.84 -16.27
N PRO A 256 21.16 17.59 -17.02
CA PRO A 256 20.85 18.40 -18.18
C PRO A 256 20.79 19.88 -17.78
N PHE A 257 21.45 20.75 -18.50
CA PHE A 257 21.50 22.22 -18.29
C PHE A 257 22.41 22.72 -17.14
N LEU A 258 23.16 21.85 -16.45
CA LEU A 258 24.15 22.26 -15.46
C LEU A 258 25.55 21.73 -15.82
N ALA A 259 26.59 22.49 -15.53
CA ALA A 259 27.96 22.02 -15.64
C ALA A 259 28.15 20.78 -14.76
N PRO A 260 28.94 19.77 -15.19
CA PRO A 260 29.23 18.63 -14.35
C PRO A 260 29.83 19.07 -13.01
N PHE A 261 29.26 18.60 -11.90
CA PHE A 261 29.76 18.89 -10.56
C PHE A 261 29.90 17.59 -9.77
N SER A 262 30.83 17.60 -8.83
CA SER A 262 31.13 16.44 -8.00
C SER A 262 30.68 16.71 -6.57
N LEU A 263 29.93 15.76 -5.99
CA LEU A 263 29.50 15.79 -4.59
C LEU A 263 30.03 14.58 -3.83
N PRO A 264 30.41 14.77 -2.55
CA PRO A 264 30.69 13.64 -1.67
C PRO A 264 29.48 12.70 -1.57
N GLN A 265 29.71 11.41 -1.74
CA GLN A 265 28.67 10.39 -1.70
C GLN A 265 27.82 10.44 -0.39
N PRO A 266 28.39 10.71 0.81
CA PRO A 266 27.61 10.89 2.03
C PRO A 266 26.55 11.97 1.94
N ILE A 267 26.80 13.07 1.24
CA ILE A 267 25.82 14.17 1.08
C ILE A 267 24.63 13.68 0.26
N LEU A 268 24.87 12.96 -0.84
CA LEU A 268 23.78 12.45 -1.69
C LEU A 268 22.85 11.49 -0.93
N ILE A 269 23.42 10.54 -0.18
CA ILE A 269 22.63 9.63 0.65
C ILE A 269 21.83 10.41 1.68
N LEU A 270 22.47 11.35 2.38
CA LEU A 270 21.82 12.11 3.45
C LEU A 270 20.79 13.09 2.95
N LEU A 271 20.91 13.67 1.78
CA LEU A 271 19.86 14.49 1.18
C LEU A 271 18.55 13.67 1.06
N VAL A 272 18.63 12.46 0.55
CA VAL A 272 17.48 11.56 0.43
C VAL A 272 16.95 11.15 1.82
N VAL A 273 17.86 10.71 2.71
CA VAL A 273 17.53 10.32 4.08
C VAL A 273 16.85 11.46 4.84
N ASN A 274 17.31 12.69 4.68
CA ASN A 274 16.73 13.85 5.39
C ASN A 274 15.37 14.26 4.79
N ILE A 275 15.14 14.18 3.47
CA ILE A 275 13.81 14.45 2.88
C ILE A 275 12.78 13.48 3.48
N PHE A 276 13.06 12.17 3.45
CA PHE A 276 12.16 11.17 4.06
C PHE A 276 12.14 11.28 5.59
N GLY A 277 13.27 11.63 6.21
CA GLY A 277 13.36 11.94 7.64
C GLY A 277 12.38 13.04 8.00
N GLY A 278 12.47 14.19 7.33
CA GLY A 278 11.56 15.32 7.54
C GLY A 278 10.09 14.92 7.40
N LEU A 279 9.79 14.11 6.40
CA LEU A 279 8.45 13.56 6.16
C LEU A 279 7.96 12.72 7.36
N PHE A 280 8.74 11.76 7.83
CA PHE A 280 8.31 10.83 8.89
C PHE A 280 8.40 11.43 10.29
N TYR A 281 9.44 12.22 10.60
CA TYR A 281 9.54 12.93 11.90
C TYR A 281 8.39 13.91 12.09
N SER A 282 7.98 14.64 11.04
CA SER A 282 6.80 15.51 11.07
C SER A 282 5.51 14.72 11.33
N GLY A 283 5.41 13.50 10.81
CA GLY A 283 4.29 12.61 11.09
C GLY A 283 4.14 12.27 12.58
N VAL A 284 5.26 12.02 13.27
CA VAL A 284 5.24 11.82 14.73
C VAL A 284 4.76 13.10 15.44
N GLY A 285 5.25 14.27 15.03
CA GLY A 285 4.83 15.56 15.59
C GLY A 285 3.32 15.83 15.41
N LEU A 286 2.78 15.57 14.23
CA LEU A 286 1.34 15.70 13.95
C LEU A 286 0.51 14.75 14.82
N SER A 287 0.95 13.48 14.94
CA SER A 287 0.32 12.51 15.83
C SER A 287 0.34 12.96 17.28
N GLN A 288 1.48 13.46 17.76
CA GLN A 288 1.64 13.99 19.12
C GLN A 288 0.64 15.11 19.41
N VAL A 289 0.57 16.13 18.56
CA VAL A 289 -0.35 17.26 18.73
C VAL A 289 -1.81 16.80 18.72
N SER A 290 -2.17 15.91 17.80
CA SER A 290 -3.52 15.34 17.71
C SER A 290 -3.92 14.54 18.95
N LEU A 291 -3.02 13.68 19.46
CA LEU A 291 -3.26 12.88 20.66
C LEU A 291 -3.31 13.74 21.94
N ILE A 292 -2.44 14.73 22.07
CA ILE A 292 -2.50 15.67 23.18
C ILE A 292 -3.86 16.36 23.19
N ALA A 293 -4.29 16.93 22.06
CA ALA A 293 -5.57 17.61 21.94
C ALA A 293 -6.75 16.72 22.33
N ALA A 294 -6.64 15.44 22.02
CA ALA A 294 -7.66 14.43 22.23
C ALA A 294 -7.74 13.89 23.67
N LEU A 295 -6.59 13.80 24.36
CA LEU A 295 -6.47 13.20 25.69
C LEU A 295 -6.46 14.24 26.82
N MET A 296 -6.34 15.52 26.47
CA MET A 296 -6.35 16.60 27.47
C MET A 296 -7.71 16.72 28.15
N PRO A 297 -7.77 16.86 29.47
CA PRO A 297 -8.99 17.14 30.20
C PRO A 297 -9.58 18.50 29.78
N ALA A 298 -10.91 18.59 29.75
CA ALA A 298 -11.60 19.82 29.37
C ALA A 298 -11.18 21.03 30.24
N ASN A 299 -10.97 20.77 31.52
CA ASN A 299 -10.49 21.76 32.49
C ASN A 299 -8.97 21.61 32.65
N GLY A 300 -8.21 22.69 32.44
CA GLY A 300 -6.74 22.69 32.66
C GLY A 300 -5.89 22.31 31.44
N ARG A 301 -6.41 22.44 30.22
CA ARG A 301 -5.67 22.13 28.96
C ARG A 301 -4.29 22.76 28.88
N THR A 302 -4.18 24.03 29.24
CA THR A 302 -2.89 24.76 29.23
C THR A 302 -1.85 24.14 30.18
N MET A 303 -2.27 23.70 31.38
CA MET A 303 -1.41 23.04 32.34
C MET A 303 -1.00 21.65 31.83
N ALA A 304 -1.94 20.86 31.26
CA ALA A 304 -1.62 19.56 30.68
C ALA A 304 -0.59 19.68 29.54
N MET A 305 -0.73 20.67 28.65
CA MET A 305 0.29 20.94 27.63
C MET A 305 1.65 21.28 28.25
N ALA A 306 1.68 22.17 29.26
CA ALA A 306 2.92 22.56 29.92
C ALA A 306 3.61 21.35 30.57
N VAL A 307 2.87 20.51 31.26
CA VAL A 307 3.38 19.26 31.88
C VAL A 307 3.94 18.31 30.84
N HIS A 308 3.20 18.09 29.74
CA HIS A 308 3.65 17.22 28.66
C HIS A 308 4.97 17.70 28.05
N TRP A 309 5.05 18.97 27.61
CA TRP A 309 6.25 19.51 26.99
C TRP A 309 7.43 19.59 27.93
N CYS A 310 7.20 19.88 29.22
CA CYS A 310 8.25 19.89 30.24
C CYS A 310 8.82 18.46 30.43
N ALA A 311 7.96 17.44 30.57
CA ALA A 311 8.40 16.07 30.76
C ALA A 311 9.15 15.53 29.50
N VAL A 312 8.63 15.81 28.30
CA VAL A 312 9.27 15.46 27.03
C VAL A 312 10.63 16.15 26.89
N GLY A 313 10.71 17.44 27.25
CA GLY A 313 11.95 18.20 27.18
C GLY A 313 13.01 17.68 28.15
N VAL A 314 12.64 17.39 29.40
CA VAL A 314 13.57 16.83 30.41
C VAL A 314 14.12 15.48 29.97
N LEU A 315 13.26 14.58 29.51
CA LEU A 315 13.69 13.27 29.01
C LEU A 315 14.55 13.40 27.75
N GLY A 316 14.16 14.29 26.82
CA GLY A 316 14.91 14.54 25.59
C GLY A 316 16.32 15.11 25.84
N ALA A 317 16.49 15.94 26.86
CA ALA A 317 17.78 16.53 27.21
C ALA A 317 18.83 15.51 27.71
N LEU A 318 18.38 14.33 28.15
CA LEU A 318 19.27 13.23 28.54
C LEU A 318 19.93 12.56 27.32
N GLY A 319 19.32 12.62 26.14
CA GLY A 319 19.82 11.96 24.91
C GLY A 319 21.24 12.42 24.54
N PRO A 320 21.50 13.74 24.33
CA PRO A 320 22.83 14.25 24.01
C PRO A 320 23.88 13.95 25.06
N LEU A 321 23.50 13.91 26.36
CA LEU A 321 24.44 13.58 27.46
C LEU A 321 24.91 12.13 27.34
N VAL A 322 24.00 11.18 27.07
CA VAL A 322 24.35 9.78 26.85
C VAL A 322 25.18 9.65 25.58
N ALA A 323 24.79 10.34 24.51
CA ALA A 323 25.48 10.31 23.23
C ALA A 323 26.93 10.83 23.34
N GLY A 324 27.17 11.93 24.12
CA GLY A 324 28.48 12.42 24.40
C GLY A 324 29.36 11.39 25.13
N LYS A 325 28.80 10.68 26.12
CA LYS A 325 29.52 9.62 26.84
C LYS A 325 29.89 8.44 25.93
N VAL A 326 28.97 8.04 25.00
CA VAL A 326 29.28 7.02 24.03
C VAL A 326 30.41 7.47 23.09
N MET A 327 30.38 8.71 22.66
CA MET A 327 31.45 9.28 21.83
C MET A 327 32.79 9.28 22.59
N ASP A 328 32.85 9.74 23.85
CA ASP A 328 34.10 9.76 24.66
C ASP A 328 34.62 8.34 24.87
N TRP A 329 33.74 7.38 25.13
CA TRP A 329 34.13 5.97 25.29
C TRP A 329 34.73 5.40 24.00
N THR A 330 34.17 5.68 22.84
CA THR A 330 34.68 5.19 21.53
C THR A 330 35.97 5.88 21.14
N VAL A 331 36.20 7.13 21.55
CA VAL A 331 37.48 7.81 21.34
C VAL A 331 38.59 7.17 22.21
N ALA A 332 38.25 6.77 23.45
CA ALA A 332 39.18 6.05 24.33
C ALA A 332 39.44 4.58 23.88
N HIS A 333 38.46 3.95 23.20
CA HIS A 333 38.50 2.57 22.73
C HIS A 333 38.20 2.53 21.24
N PRO A 334 39.16 2.86 20.35
CA PRO A 334 38.90 2.92 18.91
C PRO A 334 38.45 1.56 18.33
N ILE A 335 37.37 1.58 17.58
CA ILE A 335 36.82 0.40 16.90
C ILE A 335 37.37 0.37 15.49
N HIS A 336 38.23 -0.63 15.20
CA HIS A 336 38.87 -0.83 13.88
C HIS A 336 38.10 -1.85 13.03
N TRP A 337 36.76 -1.66 12.90
CA TRP A 337 35.92 -2.56 12.09
C TRP A 337 35.38 -1.83 10.85
N ILE A 338 35.70 -2.39 9.68
CA ILE A 338 35.12 -1.97 8.42
C ILE A 338 33.96 -2.91 8.13
N MET A 339 32.76 -2.33 7.95
CA MET A 339 31.56 -3.08 7.66
C MET A 339 31.62 -3.69 6.24
N PRO A 340 30.81 -4.72 5.92
CA PRO A 340 30.73 -5.28 4.57
C PRO A 340 30.34 -4.24 3.50
N THR A 341 29.73 -3.14 3.90
CA THR A 341 29.39 -1.99 3.05
C THR A 341 30.60 -1.12 2.67
N GLY A 342 31.78 -1.36 3.26
CA GLY A 342 32.98 -0.53 3.12
C GLY A 342 33.07 0.66 4.07
N THR A 343 32.01 0.93 4.85
CA THR A 343 31.98 2.06 5.81
C THR A 343 32.68 1.68 7.12
N ALA A 344 33.52 2.57 7.66
CA ALA A 344 34.12 2.38 8.96
C ALA A 344 33.09 2.52 10.09
N PHE A 345 32.99 1.48 10.94
CA PHE A 345 32.08 1.49 12.07
C PHE A 345 32.59 2.42 13.18
N GLY A 346 31.78 3.38 13.59
CA GLY A 346 32.15 4.37 14.60
C GLY A 346 31.03 4.67 15.61
N PHE A 347 31.28 5.60 16.52
CA PHE A 347 30.36 5.96 17.59
C PHE A 347 28.95 6.29 17.09
N TYR A 348 28.85 6.92 15.93
CA TYR A 348 27.55 7.37 15.40
C TYR A 348 26.66 6.20 14.99
N HIS A 349 27.24 5.13 14.47
CA HIS A 349 26.51 3.89 14.15
C HIS A 349 25.94 3.21 15.41
N ILE A 350 26.69 3.26 16.54
CA ILE A 350 26.21 2.76 17.84
C ILE A 350 25.01 3.58 18.29
N LEU A 351 25.05 4.91 18.15
CA LEU A 351 23.95 5.79 18.53
C LEU A 351 22.69 5.52 17.70
N ILE A 352 22.83 5.27 16.40
CA ILE A 352 21.71 4.91 15.53
C ILE A 352 21.09 3.57 15.97
N ILE A 353 21.90 2.55 16.23
CA ILE A 353 21.40 1.24 16.71
C ILE A 353 20.66 1.43 18.04
N LEU A 354 21.23 2.21 18.97
CA LEU A 354 20.62 2.48 20.26
C LEU A 354 19.30 3.26 20.12
N GLN A 355 19.26 4.26 19.23
CA GLN A 355 18.02 4.99 18.90
C GLN A 355 16.94 4.04 18.40
N VAL A 356 17.25 3.22 17.38
CA VAL A 356 16.29 2.26 16.80
C VAL A 356 15.78 1.32 17.88
N ALA A 357 16.68 0.73 18.68
CA ALA A 357 16.32 -0.21 19.74
C ALA A 357 15.37 0.43 20.78
N ILE A 358 15.73 1.62 21.30
CA ILE A 358 14.94 2.32 22.32
C ILE A 358 13.58 2.73 21.76
N VAL A 359 13.54 3.27 20.55
CA VAL A 359 12.28 3.73 19.95
C VAL A 359 11.37 2.55 19.65
N TRP A 360 11.87 1.50 19.01
CA TRP A 360 11.05 0.36 18.64
C TRP A 360 10.60 -0.49 19.82
N LEU A 361 11.49 -0.73 20.79
CA LEU A 361 11.20 -1.61 21.92
C LEU A 361 10.45 -0.91 23.06
N VAL A 362 10.62 0.41 23.20
CA VAL A 362 10.07 1.16 24.33
C VAL A 362 9.04 2.18 23.86
N ALA A 363 9.43 3.19 23.06
CA ALA A 363 8.54 4.30 22.70
C ALA A 363 7.27 3.82 21.96
N VAL A 364 7.42 2.95 20.94
CA VAL A 364 6.30 2.40 20.17
C VAL A 364 5.36 1.61 21.07
N LYS A 365 5.88 0.74 21.96
CA LYS A 365 5.04 -0.04 22.88
C LYS A 365 4.28 0.87 23.85
N MET A 366 4.92 1.90 24.38
CA MET A 366 4.28 2.90 25.26
C MET A 366 3.16 3.64 24.51
N LEU A 367 3.38 4.04 23.24
CA LEU A 367 2.36 4.71 22.45
C LEU A 367 1.16 3.77 22.18
N LEU A 368 1.43 2.51 21.88
CA LEU A 368 0.40 1.50 21.65
C LEU A 368 -0.35 1.10 22.94
N ALA A 369 0.19 1.41 24.12
CA ALA A 369 -0.52 1.24 25.41
C ALA A 369 -1.61 2.31 25.64
N VAL A 370 -1.61 3.41 24.90
CA VAL A 370 -2.72 4.39 24.87
C VAL A 370 -3.97 3.72 24.34
N LYS A 371 -5.11 3.95 24.96
CA LYS A 371 -6.38 3.30 24.58
C LYS A 371 -6.79 3.66 23.16
N GLN A 372 -7.12 2.65 22.39
CA GLN A 372 -7.67 2.80 21.03
C GLN A 372 -9.09 3.38 21.09
N ARG A 373 -9.40 4.31 20.20
CA ARG A 373 -10.75 4.85 20.06
C ARG A 373 -11.64 3.88 19.27
N LYS A 374 -12.93 3.89 19.57
CA LYS A 374 -13.92 3.12 18.81
C LYS A 374 -13.93 3.60 17.35
N GLY A 375 -13.83 2.67 16.40
CA GLY A 375 -13.81 2.97 14.96
C GLY A 375 -12.42 3.17 14.35
N GLU A 376 -11.34 3.24 15.13
CA GLU A 376 -9.98 3.24 14.59
C GLU A 376 -9.53 1.84 14.16
N MET A 377 -8.73 1.76 13.11
CA MET A 377 -8.12 0.50 12.64
C MET A 377 -7.27 -0.14 13.74
N THR A 378 -7.11 -1.47 13.73
CA THR A 378 -6.11 -2.12 14.59
C THR A 378 -4.69 -1.77 14.12
N PHE A 379 -3.69 -1.85 15.00
CA PHE A 379 -2.31 -1.55 14.60
C PHE A 379 -1.80 -2.45 13.47
N ARG A 380 -2.17 -3.74 13.47
CA ARG A 380 -1.81 -4.68 12.39
C ARG A 380 -2.44 -4.28 11.06
N THR A 381 -3.71 -3.91 11.07
CA THR A 381 -4.41 -3.43 9.87
C THR A 381 -3.81 -2.10 9.37
N ALA A 382 -3.48 -1.18 10.28
CA ALA A 382 -2.81 0.09 9.96
C ALA A 382 -1.44 -0.15 9.32
N LEU A 383 -0.63 -1.05 9.88
CA LEU A 383 0.68 -1.40 9.35
C LEU A 383 0.59 -1.99 7.94
N ALA A 384 -0.36 -2.90 7.72
CA ALA A 384 -0.61 -3.49 6.40
C ALA A 384 -1.15 -2.47 5.39
N SER A 385 -2.07 -1.59 5.83
CA SER A 385 -2.70 -0.58 4.98
C SER A 385 -1.72 0.52 4.54
N LEU A 386 -0.76 0.86 5.40
CA LEU A 386 0.29 1.83 5.11
C LEU A 386 1.42 1.28 4.24
N GLN A 387 1.38 0.00 3.87
CA GLN A 387 2.40 -0.64 3.02
C GLN A 387 3.84 -0.31 3.48
N VAL A 388 4.10 -0.44 4.78
CA VAL A 388 5.36 -0.02 5.42
C VAL A 388 6.60 -0.62 4.76
N GLY A 389 6.47 -1.79 4.10
CA GLY A 389 7.53 -2.39 3.29
C GLY A 389 7.87 -1.61 1.99
N ASN A 390 7.01 -0.65 1.57
CA ASN A 390 7.28 0.20 0.42
C ASN A 390 6.78 1.64 0.67
N PRO A 391 7.58 2.46 1.38
CA PRO A 391 7.18 3.81 1.75
C PRO A 391 6.95 4.75 0.56
N LEU A 392 7.54 4.46 -0.60
CA LEU A 392 7.29 5.24 -1.82
C LEU A 392 5.84 5.05 -2.31
N ARG A 393 5.32 3.83 -2.24
CA ARG A 393 3.90 3.57 -2.57
C ARG A 393 2.94 4.23 -1.60
N MET A 394 3.30 4.31 -0.33
CA MET A 394 2.50 5.04 0.66
C MET A 394 2.39 6.53 0.29
N VAL A 395 3.51 7.16 -0.05
CA VAL A 395 3.54 8.57 -0.46
C VAL A 395 2.79 8.78 -1.77
N SER A 396 3.06 7.96 -2.81
CA SER A 396 2.39 8.06 -4.11
C SER A 396 0.89 7.80 -4.02
N GLY A 397 0.47 6.80 -3.24
CA GLY A 397 -0.93 6.50 -3.02
C GLY A 397 -1.67 7.66 -2.34
N THR A 398 -1.08 8.25 -1.30
CA THR A 398 -1.64 9.43 -0.64
C THR A 398 -1.75 10.62 -1.58
N PHE A 399 -0.73 10.85 -2.42
CA PHE A 399 -0.75 11.90 -3.45
C PHE A 399 -1.85 11.65 -4.49
N ASN A 400 -2.05 10.40 -4.93
CA ASN A 400 -3.12 10.04 -5.85
C ASN A 400 -4.51 10.27 -5.26
N VAL A 401 -4.70 10.01 -3.95
CA VAL A 401 -5.96 10.36 -3.28
C VAL A 401 -6.18 11.87 -3.27
N MET A 402 -5.15 12.65 -2.94
CA MET A 402 -5.28 14.12 -2.96
C MET A 402 -5.57 14.64 -4.37
N SER A 403 -4.97 14.05 -5.40
CA SER A 403 -5.28 14.34 -6.79
C SER A 403 -6.73 14.00 -7.13
N LEU A 404 -7.26 12.87 -6.63
CA LEU A 404 -8.66 12.49 -6.79
C LEU A 404 -9.62 13.50 -6.15
N LEU A 405 -9.33 13.91 -4.91
CA LEU A 405 -10.19 14.85 -4.17
C LEU A 405 -10.20 16.26 -4.78
N ASN A 406 -9.07 16.69 -5.36
CA ASN A 406 -8.91 18.03 -5.93
C ASN A 406 -9.18 18.12 -7.43
N SER A 407 -9.34 16.98 -8.14
CA SER A 407 -9.54 16.98 -9.59
C SER A 407 -10.96 17.36 -9.95
N THR A 408 -11.11 18.42 -10.74
CA THR A 408 -12.38 18.88 -11.33
C THR A 408 -12.72 18.17 -12.63
N THR A 409 -11.71 17.57 -13.30
CA THR A 409 -11.88 16.91 -14.60
C THR A 409 -12.23 15.43 -14.42
N ARG A 410 -13.09 14.91 -15.30
CA ARG A 410 -13.49 13.50 -15.34
C ARG A 410 -12.29 12.57 -15.48
N ASP A 411 -11.43 12.85 -16.44
CA ASP A 411 -10.26 12.00 -16.75
C ASP A 411 -9.23 12.00 -15.61
N GLY A 412 -9.06 13.13 -14.94
CA GLY A 412 -8.21 13.25 -13.74
C GLY A 412 -8.72 12.38 -12.60
N ARG A 413 -10.04 12.39 -12.33
CA ARG A 413 -10.64 11.53 -11.30
C ARG A 413 -10.54 10.06 -11.66
N ALA A 414 -10.90 9.68 -12.89
CA ALA A 414 -10.82 8.30 -13.36
C ALA A 414 -9.38 7.76 -13.31
N GLY A 415 -8.40 8.56 -13.75
CA GLY A 415 -6.97 8.19 -13.70
C GLY A 415 -6.45 8.01 -12.28
N ALA A 416 -6.85 8.88 -11.34
CA ALA A 416 -6.47 8.74 -9.93
C ALA A 416 -7.10 7.49 -9.28
N VAL A 417 -8.39 7.24 -9.53
CA VAL A 417 -9.10 6.04 -9.05
C VAL A 417 -8.43 4.76 -9.56
N ARG A 418 -8.09 4.71 -10.85
CA ARG A 418 -7.40 3.55 -11.44
C ARG A 418 -6.06 3.26 -10.76
N LYS A 419 -5.22 4.29 -10.57
CA LYS A 419 -3.93 4.15 -9.88
C LYS A 419 -4.07 3.66 -8.45
N LEU A 420 -5.07 4.15 -7.71
CA LEU A 420 -5.36 3.68 -6.36
C LEU A 420 -5.72 2.18 -6.32
N GLY A 421 -6.46 1.71 -7.31
CA GLY A 421 -6.76 0.30 -7.49
C GLY A 421 -5.53 -0.53 -7.87
N GLU A 422 -4.71 -0.07 -8.81
CA GLU A 422 -3.46 -0.71 -9.24
C GLU A 422 -2.46 -0.84 -8.07
N ASP A 423 -2.33 0.21 -7.28
CA ASP A 423 -1.49 0.24 -6.08
C ASP A 423 -2.09 -0.54 -4.90
N ARG A 424 -3.34 -1.02 -5.00
CA ARG A 424 -4.11 -1.66 -3.92
C ARG A 424 -4.10 -0.84 -2.63
N PHE A 425 -4.31 0.47 -2.75
CA PHE A 425 -4.17 1.41 -1.65
C PHE A 425 -5.39 1.39 -0.74
N ARG A 426 -5.36 0.54 0.29
CA ARG A 426 -6.48 0.25 1.21
C ARG A 426 -7.03 1.47 1.94
N ILE A 427 -6.20 2.49 2.19
CA ILE A 427 -6.63 3.71 2.90
C ILE A 427 -7.69 4.47 2.11
N ALA A 428 -7.68 4.36 0.77
CA ALA A 428 -8.61 5.05 -0.11
C ALA A 428 -9.99 4.35 -0.26
N VAL A 429 -10.19 3.20 0.37
CA VAL A 429 -11.44 2.42 0.19
C VAL A 429 -12.69 3.26 0.42
N ARG A 430 -12.71 4.06 1.48
CA ARG A 430 -13.87 4.94 1.77
C ARG A 430 -14.11 5.98 0.68
N ASP A 431 -13.04 6.59 0.18
CA ASP A 431 -13.16 7.60 -0.89
C ASP A 431 -13.57 6.94 -2.21
N LEU A 432 -13.12 5.71 -2.47
CA LEU A 432 -13.53 4.93 -3.63
C LEU A 432 -15.01 4.51 -3.54
N ILE A 433 -15.51 4.18 -2.35
CA ILE A 433 -16.93 3.91 -2.12
C ILE A 433 -17.77 5.15 -2.47
N GLU A 434 -17.36 6.34 -2.06
CA GLU A 434 -18.04 7.59 -2.43
C GLU A 434 -18.04 7.83 -3.96
N LYS A 435 -17.01 7.34 -4.67
CA LYS A 435 -16.89 7.44 -6.13
C LYS A 435 -17.75 6.43 -6.90
N LEU A 436 -18.35 5.45 -6.25
CA LEU A 436 -19.43 4.66 -6.85
C LEU A 436 -20.69 5.48 -7.19
N GLU A 437 -20.80 6.68 -6.63
CA GLU A 437 -21.89 7.63 -6.90
C GLU A 437 -21.42 8.87 -7.70
N ASP A 438 -20.21 8.82 -8.30
CA ASP A 438 -19.71 9.93 -9.11
C ASP A 438 -20.64 10.18 -10.32
N PRO A 439 -20.90 11.45 -10.71
CA PRO A 439 -21.72 11.76 -11.88
C PRO A 439 -21.25 11.09 -13.18
N SER A 440 -19.98 10.79 -13.30
CA SER A 440 -19.40 10.13 -14.48
C SER A 440 -19.44 8.62 -14.36
N SER A 441 -20.07 7.92 -15.32
CA SER A 441 -20.10 6.46 -15.41
C SER A 441 -18.68 5.86 -15.42
N GLN A 442 -17.76 6.47 -16.16
CA GLN A 442 -16.37 6.03 -16.23
C GLN A 442 -15.68 6.05 -14.85
N VAL A 443 -15.93 7.07 -14.01
CA VAL A 443 -15.36 7.16 -12.67
C VAL A 443 -15.98 6.09 -11.76
N ARG A 444 -17.31 5.88 -11.88
CA ARG A 444 -18.02 4.83 -11.12
C ARG A 444 -17.48 3.43 -11.45
N GLU A 445 -17.31 3.13 -12.75
CA GLU A 445 -16.77 1.85 -13.22
C GLU A 445 -15.34 1.61 -12.70
N GLU A 446 -14.45 2.61 -12.84
CA GLU A 446 -13.09 2.51 -12.31
C GLU A 446 -13.09 2.36 -10.77
N ALA A 447 -14.04 3.00 -10.06
CA ALA A 447 -14.16 2.85 -8.61
C ALA A 447 -14.56 1.42 -8.21
N ALA A 448 -15.53 0.81 -8.89
CA ALA A 448 -15.89 -0.58 -8.67
C ALA A 448 -14.71 -1.52 -8.92
N MET A 449 -14.01 -1.34 -10.05
CA MET A 449 -12.83 -2.14 -10.39
C MET A 449 -11.68 -1.94 -9.41
N ALA A 450 -11.46 -0.71 -8.93
CA ALA A 450 -10.43 -0.40 -7.94
C ALA A 450 -10.73 -1.08 -6.59
N LEU A 451 -11.98 -1.03 -6.13
CA LEU A 451 -12.43 -1.74 -4.92
C LEU A 451 -12.24 -3.25 -5.03
N GLY A 452 -12.58 -3.84 -6.18
CA GLY A 452 -12.32 -5.25 -6.46
C GLY A 452 -10.83 -5.63 -6.40
N ARG A 453 -9.95 -4.82 -7.01
CA ARG A 453 -8.48 -5.03 -6.95
C ARG A 453 -7.91 -4.91 -5.54
N ILE A 454 -8.45 -4.00 -4.72
CA ILE A 454 -8.06 -3.84 -3.32
C ILE A 454 -8.49 -5.05 -2.50
N GLY A 455 -9.70 -5.58 -2.72
CA GLY A 455 -10.22 -6.81 -2.12
C GLY A 455 -10.22 -6.80 -0.58
N SER A 456 -10.37 -5.63 0.05
CA SER A 456 -10.51 -5.57 1.51
C SER A 456 -11.96 -5.92 1.92
N PRO A 457 -12.20 -6.46 3.14
CA PRO A 457 -13.55 -6.75 3.60
C PRO A 457 -14.52 -5.56 3.41
N ASP A 458 -14.10 -4.36 3.82
CA ASP A 458 -14.92 -3.14 3.67
C ASP A 458 -15.24 -2.81 2.19
N ALA A 459 -14.31 -3.11 1.27
CA ALA A 459 -14.52 -2.91 -0.17
C ALA A 459 -15.50 -3.94 -0.74
N ILE A 460 -15.40 -5.21 -0.32
CA ILE A 460 -16.31 -6.28 -0.71
C ILE A 460 -17.72 -6.00 -0.19
N ASP A 461 -17.85 -5.66 1.09
CA ASP A 461 -19.14 -5.32 1.70
C ASP A 461 -19.82 -4.16 0.98
N ALA A 462 -19.06 -3.13 0.61
CA ALA A 462 -19.58 -1.99 -0.15
C ALA A 462 -20.03 -2.38 -1.56
N LEU A 463 -19.28 -3.23 -2.27
CA LEU A 463 -19.67 -3.74 -3.58
C LEU A 463 -20.91 -4.61 -3.49
N VAL A 464 -21.01 -5.48 -2.48
CA VAL A 464 -22.20 -6.32 -2.20
C VAL A 464 -23.41 -5.45 -1.88
N GLN A 465 -23.25 -4.44 -1.02
CA GLN A 465 -24.34 -3.51 -0.70
C GLN A 465 -24.82 -2.75 -1.95
N LYS A 466 -23.90 -2.34 -2.82
CA LYS A 466 -24.25 -1.67 -4.07
C LYS A 466 -24.88 -2.64 -5.08
N LEU A 467 -24.54 -3.91 -5.08
CA LEU A 467 -25.19 -4.90 -5.90
C LEU A 467 -26.68 -5.06 -5.55
N ASP A 468 -27.05 -4.86 -4.28
CA ASP A 468 -28.44 -4.91 -3.81
C ASP A 468 -29.26 -3.65 -4.12
N ASP A 469 -28.64 -2.57 -4.65
CA ASP A 469 -29.32 -1.33 -5.05
C ASP A 469 -30.05 -1.52 -6.40
N PRO A 470 -31.40 -1.43 -6.46
CA PRO A 470 -32.16 -1.70 -7.70
C PRO A 470 -31.95 -0.65 -8.80
N ASN A 471 -31.45 0.55 -8.44
CA ASN A 471 -31.31 1.66 -9.38
C ASN A 471 -29.90 1.81 -9.94
N ILE A 472 -29.02 0.82 -9.73
CA ILE A 472 -27.63 0.95 -10.15
C ILE A 472 -27.43 0.47 -11.58
N ASP A 473 -26.78 1.31 -12.39
CA ASP A 473 -26.40 1.03 -13.79
C ASP A 473 -25.02 0.32 -13.92
N LEU A 474 -24.44 -0.12 -12.80
CA LEU A 474 -23.08 -0.68 -12.72
C LEU A 474 -23.05 -2.16 -12.33
N MET A 475 -24.15 -2.87 -12.41
CA MET A 475 -24.22 -4.28 -11.97
C MET A 475 -23.18 -5.19 -12.64
N PRO A 476 -22.97 -5.15 -13.97
CA PRO A 476 -21.97 -5.98 -14.60
C PRO A 476 -20.54 -5.67 -14.12
N GLN A 477 -20.24 -4.38 -13.90
CA GLN A 477 -18.91 -3.94 -13.44
C GLN A 477 -18.67 -4.34 -11.99
N ILE A 478 -19.69 -4.27 -11.14
CA ILE A 478 -19.62 -4.72 -9.75
C ILE A 478 -19.42 -6.24 -9.69
N ALA A 479 -20.17 -7.01 -10.48
CA ALA A 479 -20.00 -8.45 -10.58
C ALA A 479 -18.56 -8.80 -11.02
N ARG A 480 -18.03 -8.10 -12.03
CA ARG A 480 -16.66 -8.24 -12.51
C ARG A 480 -15.62 -7.86 -11.44
N ALA A 481 -15.89 -6.83 -10.64
CA ALA A 481 -15.03 -6.44 -9.53
C ALA A 481 -15.00 -7.50 -8.43
N LEU A 482 -16.18 -8.06 -8.06
CA LEU A 482 -16.30 -9.14 -7.08
C LEU A 482 -15.60 -10.43 -7.56
N ARG A 483 -15.62 -10.71 -8.86
CA ARG A 483 -14.87 -11.84 -9.44
C ARG A 483 -13.38 -11.81 -9.09
N GLN A 484 -12.76 -10.62 -9.09
CA GLN A 484 -11.34 -10.47 -8.77
C GLN A 484 -11.01 -10.74 -7.30
N THR A 485 -12.00 -10.70 -6.42
CA THR A 485 -11.80 -10.93 -4.98
C THR A 485 -11.78 -12.39 -4.60
N HIS A 486 -12.44 -13.27 -5.34
CA HIS A 486 -12.69 -14.68 -5.05
C HIS A 486 -13.31 -14.91 -3.66
N ASP A 487 -14.06 -13.92 -3.15
CA ASP A 487 -14.62 -13.97 -1.81
C ASP A 487 -16.02 -14.59 -1.80
N ARG A 488 -16.19 -15.65 -1.01
CA ARG A 488 -17.44 -16.39 -0.89
C ARG A 488 -18.57 -15.62 -0.19
N SER A 489 -18.27 -14.54 0.53
CA SER A 489 -19.29 -13.71 1.19
C SER A 489 -20.22 -13.01 0.20
N SER A 490 -19.76 -12.79 -1.04
CA SER A 490 -20.54 -12.15 -2.10
C SER A 490 -21.55 -13.09 -2.80
N VAL A 491 -21.43 -14.41 -2.60
CA VAL A 491 -22.19 -15.43 -3.37
C VAL A 491 -23.70 -15.27 -3.21
N ASP A 492 -24.20 -15.08 -1.98
CA ASP A 492 -25.64 -14.96 -1.74
C ASP A 492 -26.26 -13.70 -2.39
N ALA A 493 -25.52 -12.60 -2.42
CA ALA A 493 -25.96 -11.38 -3.10
C ALA A 493 -25.97 -11.56 -4.63
N LEU A 494 -24.93 -12.21 -5.18
CA LEU A 494 -24.86 -12.53 -6.60
C LEU A 494 -26.00 -13.47 -7.03
N ILE A 495 -26.32 -14.49 -6.23
CA ILE A 495 -27.44 -15.42 -6.51
C ILE A 495 -28.78 -14.67 -6.52
N ARG A 496 -29.02 -13.74 -5.58
CA ARG A 496 -30.25 -12.94 -5.61
C ARG A 496 -30.38 -12.17 -6.92
N ARG A 497 -29.30 -11.54 -7.37
CA ARG A 497 -29.30 -10.73 -8.61
C ARG A 497 -29.26 -11.54 -9.90
N LEU A 498 -28.88 -12.79 -9.84
CA LEU A 498 -28.91 -13.71 -10.98
C LEU A 498 -30.32 -13.87 -11.55
N ARG A 499 -31.37 -13.70 -10.73
CA ARG A 499 -32.77 -13.88 -11.11
C ARG A 499 -33.39 -12.66 -11.78
N ASP A 500 -32.96 -11.46 -11.38
CA ASP A 500 -33.62 -10.19 -11.72
C ASP A 500 -32.78 -9.30 -12.67
N GLY A 501 -31.62 -9.77 -13.10
CA GLY A 501 -30.70 -8.99 -13.93
C GLY A 501 -31.08 -8.97 -15.42
N ASP A 502 -30.59 -7.95 -16.13
CA ASP A 502 -30.56 -7.96 -17.59
C ASP A 502 -29.56 -9.00 -18.12
N ARG A 503 -29.55 -9.25 -19.42
CA ARG A 503 -28.70 -10.29 -20.06
C ARG A 503 -27.21 -10.11 -19.78
N GLU A 504 -26.72 -8.87 -19.77
CA GLU A 504 -25.30 -8.58 -19.52
C GLU A 504 -24.95 -8.83 -18.06
N THR A 505 -25.79 -8.35 -17.14
CA THR A 505 -25.66 -8.57 -15.70
C THR A 505 -25.68 -10.07 -15.37
N VAL A 506 -26.67 -10.82 -15.87
CA VAL A 506 -26.78 -12.26 -15.61
C VAL A 506 -25.55 -13.01 -16.11
N SER A 507 -25.05 -12.68 -17.32
CA SER A 507 -23.87 -13.33 -17.86
C SER A 507 -22.59 -13.04 -17.05
N GLU A 508 -22.39 -11.81 -16.58
CA GLU A 508 -21.24 -11.46 -15.72
C GLU A 508 -21.34 -12.06 -14.31
N ILE A 509 -22.55 -12.11 -13.74
CA ILE A 509 -22.80 -12.78 -12.46
C ILE A 509 -22.51 -14.27 -12.57
N ALA A 510 -23.00 -14.94 -13.64
CA ALA A 510 -22.75 -16.35 -13.86
C ALA A 510 -21.24 -16.66 -13.92
N ARG A 511 -20.48 -15.90 -14.72
CA ARG A 511 -19.02 -16.03 -14.76
C ARG A 511 -18.36 -15.80 -13.41
N THR A 512 -18.84 -14.80 -12.66
CA THR A 512 -18.32 -14.48 -11.33
C THR A 512 -18.54 -15.62 -10.36
N LEU A 513 -19.72 -16.21 -10.34
CA LEU A 513 -20.05 -17.36 -9.48
C LEU A 513 -19.20 -18.59 -9.84
N GLY A 514 -18.98 -18.85 -11.14
CA GLY A 514 -18.08 -19.91 -11.59
C GLY A 514 -16.63 -19.71 -11.15
N GLU A 515 -16.10 -18.47 -11.20
CA GLU A 515 -14.74 -18.16 -10.75
C GLU A 515 -14.57 -18.22 -9.21
N ILE A 516 -15.61 -17.86 -8.45
CA ILE A 516 -15.60 -17.98 -6.98
C ILE A 516 -15.59 -19.46 -6.56
N GLY A 517 -16.22 -20.33 -7.34
CA GLY A 517 -16.18 -21.76 -7.13
C GLY A 517 -16.97 -22.23 -5.90
N ASP A 518 -18.05 -21.55 -5.53
CA ASP A 518 -18.90 -21.94 -4.40
C ASP A 518 -20.05 -22.85 -4.88
N PRO A 519 -20.18 -24.10 -4.35
CA PRO A 519 -21.21 -25.04 -4.77
C PRO A 519 -22.67 -24.53 -4.61
N ARG A 520 -22.93 -23.56 -3.74
CA ARG A 520 -24.26 -22.95 -3.59
C ARG A 520 -24.77 -22.31 -4.87
N ALA A 521 -23.89 -22.00 -5.82
CA ALA A 521 -24.23 -21.40 -7.09
C ALA A 521 -24.75 -22.44 -8.13
N SER A 522 -24.50 -23.74 -7.93
CA SER A 522 -24.84 -24.79 -8.93
C SER A 522 -26.30 -24.80 -9.28
N GLU A 523 -27.21 -24.92 -8.31
CA GLU A 523 -28.65 -24.96 -8.55
C GLU A 523 -29.21 -23.69 -9.21
N PRO A 524 -28.87 -22.46 -8.71
CA PRO A 524 -29.28 -21.22 -9.37
C PRO A 524 -28.76 -21.09 -10.82
N LEU A 525 -27.52 -21.47 -11.08
CA LEU A 525 -26.95 -21.43 -12.44
C LEU A 525 -27.59 -22.46 -13.37
N MET A 526 -27.92 -23.65 -12.84
CA MET A 526 -28.65 -24.66 -13.58
C MET A 526 -30.01 -24.14 -14.03
N LYS A 527 -30.73 -23.46 -13.14
CA LYS A 527 -32.04 -22.88 -13.49
C LYS A 527 -31.91 -21.78 -14.55
N VAL A 528 -30.88 -20.93 -14.47
CA VAL A 528 -30.60 -19.93 -15.51
C VAL A 528 -30.28 -20.60 -16.86
N LEU A 529 -29.50 -21.70 -16.85
CA LEU A 529 -29.20 -22.45 -18.04
C LEU A 529 -30.47 -23.05 -18.69
N GLN A 530 -31.40 -23.53 -17.87
CA GLN A 530 -32.66 -24.12 -18.34
C GLN A 530 -33.63 -23.08 -18.92
N GLU A 531 -33.78 -21.94 -18.28
CA GLU A 531 -34.75 -20.90 -18.61
C GLU A 531 -34.28 -19.93 -19.70
N SER A 532 -32.97 -19.79 -19.91
CA SER A 532 -32.42 -18.79 -20.84
C SER A 532 -32.33 -19.31 -22.28
N HIS A 533 -32.59 -18.39 -23.23
CA HIS A 533 -32.38 -18.60 -24.65
C HIS A 533 -31.31 -17.64 -25.23
N ASP A 534 -30.74 -16.79 -24.41
CA ASP A 534 -29.72 -15.82 -24.81
C ASP A 534 -28.33 -16.48 -24.90
N SER A 535 -27.66 -16.34 -26.04
CA SER A 535 -26.36 -16.98 -26.30
C SER A 535 -25.27 -16.61 -25.31
N LYS A 536 -25.26 -15.35 -24.80
CA LYS A 536 -24.26 -14.90 -23.83
C LYS A 536 -24.51 -15.52 -22.46
N VAL A 537 -25.77 -15.59 -22.05
CA VAL A 537 -26.16 -16.17 -20.76
C VAL A 537 -25.93 -17.68 -20.79
N LEU A 538 -26.30 -18.36 -21.85
CA LEU A 538 -26.07 -19.81 -22.05
C LEU A 538 -24.57 -20.13 -21.98
N SER A 539 -23.73 -19.36 -22.69
CA SER A 539 -22.28 -19.52 -22.66
C SER A 539 -21.73 -19.33 -21.25
N ALA A 540 -22.13 -18.25 -20.57
CA ALA A 540 -21.61 -17.91 -19.25
C ALA A 540 -22.05 -18.91 -18.16
N SER A 541 -23.30 -19.34 -18.17
CA SER A 541 -23.81 -20.33 -17.21
C SER A 541 -23.22 -21.72 -17.42
N SER A 542 -23.04 -22.15 -18.68
CA SER A 542 -22.38 -23.41 -18.98
C SER A 542 -20.93 -23.45 -18.57
N GLU A 543 -20.16 -22.34 -18.84
CA GLU A 543 -18.78 -22.18 -18.38
C GLU A 543 -18.69 -22.19 -16.84
N ALA A 544 -19.62 -21.51 -16.17
CA ALA A 544 -19.66 -21.44 -14.72
C ALA A 544 -19.92 -22.81 -14.08
N LEU A 545 -20.91 -23.57 -14.62
CA LEU A 545 -21.23 -24.90 -14.14
C LEU A 545 -20.09 -25.91 -14.40
N ALA A 546 -19.38 -25.76 -15.52
CA ALA A 546 -18.19 -26.55 -15.80
C ALA A 546 -17.07 -26.28 -14.77
N LYS A 547 -16.82 -25.00 -14.42
CA LYS A 547 -15.85 -24.64 -13.37
C LYS A 547 -16.24 -25.14 -11.99
N LEU A 548 -17.55 -25.24 -11.70
CA LEU A 548 -18.07 -25.83 -10.48
C LEU A 548 -17.99 -27.36 -10.45
N GLY A 549 -17.73 -28.00 -11.61
CA GLY A 549 -17.72 -29.45 -11.75
C GLY A 549 -19.13 -30.07 -11.68
N GLU A 550 -20.19 -29.32 -12.03
CA GLU A 550 -21.58 -29.79 -11.97
C GLU A 550 -21.91 -30.67 -13.18
N MET A 551 -21.68 -31.97 -13.04
CA MET A 551 -21.86 -32.93 -14.10
C MET A 551 -23.30 -32.98 -14.65
N ALA A 552 -24.31 -32.71 -13.83
CA ALA A 552 -25.70 -32.69 -14.25
C ALA A 552 -25.99 -31.63 -15.35
N ALA A 553 -25.15 -30.61 -15.47
CA ALA A 553 -25.26 -29.58 -16.49
C ALA A 553 -25.11 -30.11 -17.91
N ILE A 554 -24.46 -31.26 -18.08
CA ILE A 554 -24.25 -31.88 -19.39
C ILE A 554 -25.60 -32.23 -20.07
N TYR A 555 -26.59 -32.71 -19.30
CA TYR A 555 -27.91 -33.04 -19.82
C TYR A 555 -28.64 -31.84 -20.44
N GLU A 556 -28.32 -30.65 -19.97
CA GLU A 556 -28.88 -29.41 -20.49
C GLU A 556 -28.01 -28.75 -21.57
N ILE A 557 -26.71 -28.96 -21.54
CA ILE A 557 -25.77 -28.37 -22.50
C ILE A 557 -25.76 -29.13 -23.83
N LEU A 558 -25.74 -30.45 -23.81
CA LEU A 558 -25.61 -31.26 -25.02
C LEU A 558 -26.75 -31.05 -26.05
N PRO A 559 -28.05 -31.03 -25.67
CA PRO A 559 -29.11 -30.73 -26.62
C PRO A 559 -29.00 -29.34 -27.26
N ARG A 560 -28.52 -28.36 -26.47
CA ARG A 560 -28.32 -26.98 -26.95
C ARG A 560 -27.11 -26.84 -27.86
N LEU A 561 -26.05 -27.60 -27.59
CA LEU A 561 -24.87 -27.69 -28.44
C LEU A 561 -25.22 -28.15 -29.85
N GLN A 562 -26.10 -29.13 -29.94
CA GLN A 562 -26.56 -29.70 -31.22
C GLN A 562 -27.51 -28.78 -31.99
N GLN A 563 -28.42 -28.10 -31.28
CA GLN A 563 -29.45 -27.26 -31.90
C GLN A 563 -28.93 -25.87 -32.32
N THR A 564 -27.79 -25.44 -31.79
CA THR A 564 -27.33 -24.08 -32.07
C THR A 564 -26.63 -23.97 -33.42
N ALA A 565 -27.09 -23.00 -34.23
CA ALA A 565 -26.42 -22.60 -35.46
C ALA A 565 -25.35 -21.49 -35.22
N ASN A 566 -25.25 -20.94 -34.00
CA ASN A 566 -24.28 -19.89 -33.66
C ASN A 566 -22.91 -20.51 -33.37
N PRO A 567 -21.89 -20.31 -34.22
CA PRO A 567 -20.60 -20.98 -34.06
C PRO A 567 -19.84 -20.52 -32.78
N VAL A 568 -20.10 -19.32 -32.29
CA VAL A 568 -19.47 -18.82 -31.06
C VAL A 568 -20.07 -19.53 -29.85
N LEU A 569 -21.39 -19.63 -29.79
CA LEU A 569 -22.07 -20.35 -28.72
C LEU A 569 -21.70 -21.83 -28.77
N LYS A 570 -21.69 -22.45 -29.95
CA LYS A 570 -21.34 -23.84 -30.15
C LYS A 570 -19.97 -24.18 -29.55
N ARG A 571 -18.95 -23.37 -29.87
CA ARG A 571 -17.61 -23.53 -29.29
C ARG A 571 -17.60 -23.41 -27.78
N SER A 572 -18.31 -22.43 -27.23
CA SER A 572 -18.37 -22.21 -25.77
C SER A 572 -19.02 -23.41 -25.07
N LEU A 573 -20.13 -23.94 -25.62
CA LEU A 573 -20.80 -25.12 -25.07
C LEU A 573 -19.92 -26.39 -25.21
N ALA A 574 -19.22 -26.56 -26.33
CA ALA A 574 -18.28 -27.67 -26.53
C ALA A 574 -17.11 -27.61 -25.50
N VAL A 575 -16.57 -26.44 -25.24
CA VAL A 575 -15.54 -26.25 -24.20
C VAL A 575 -16.11 -26.61 -22.83
N ALA A 576 -17.30 -26.12 -22.48
CA ALA A 576 -17.92 -26.43 -21.19
C ALA A 576 -18.18 -27.95 -21.01
N VAL A 577 -18.64 -28.64 -22.04
CA VAL A 577 -18.79 -30.11 -22.00
C VAL A 577 -17.42 -30.78 -21.80
N ALA A 578 -16.43 -30.39 -22.59
CA ALA A 578 -15.10 -30.97 -22.52
C ALA A 578 -14.43 -30.73 -21.15
N ASP A 579 -14.63 -29.55 -20.54
CA ASP A 579 -14.11 -29.23 -19.20
C ASP A 579 -14.82 -30.05 -18.10
N LEU A 580 -16.06 -30.47 -18.31
CA LEU A 580 -16.78 -31.35 -17.38
C LEU A 580 -16.30 -32.80 -17.44
N ILE A 581 -16.02 -33.33 -18.66
CA ILE A 581 -15.65 -34.73 -18.86
C ILE A 581 -14.14 -34.97 -18.83
N GLY A 582 -13.32 -33.93 -19.07
CA GLY A 582 -11.85 -34.00 -19.15
C GLY A 582 -11.15 -33.06 -18.20
N GLU A 583 -9.93 -32.68 -18.56
CA GLU A 583 -9.16 -31.71 -17.80
C GLU A 583 -9.54 -30.26 -18.17
N PRO A 584 -9.86 -29.40 -17.20
CA PRO A 584 -10.27 -28.02 -17.46
C PRO A 584 -9.29 -27.25 -18.35
N GLY A 585 -9.78 -26.63 -19.40
CA GLY A 585 -9.03 -25.83 -20.35
C GLY A 585 -8.16 -26.62 -21.34
N GLU A 586 -8.15 -27.96 -21.30
CA GLU A 586 -7.37 -28.77 -22.24
C GLU A 586 -7.98 -28.70 -23.64
N PHE A 587 -9.26 -28.93 -23.77
CA PHE A 587 -9.96 -28.86 -25.07
C PHE A 587 -9.89 -27.47 -25.69
N TYR A 588 -9.96 -26.42 -24.90
CA TYR A 588 -9.75 -25.04 -25.38
C TYR A 588 -8.37 -24.84 -26.02
N ARG A 589 -7.32 -25.42 -25.44
CA ARG A 589 -5.95 -25.36 -26.00
C ARG A 589 -5.86 -26.15 -27.32
N ILE A 590 -6.51 -27.30 -27.38
CA ILE A 590 -6.63 -28.12 -28.60
C ILE A 590 -7.33 -27.32 -29.68
N LEU A 591 -8.48 -26.73 -29.36
CA LEU A 591 -9.29 -25.94 -30.30
C LEU A 591 -8.52 -24.75 -30.89
N ILE A 592 -7.83 -24.01 -30.07
CA ILE A 592 -7.00 -22.84 -30.50
C ILE A 592 -5.84 -23.29 -31.40
N ARG A 593 -5.24 -24.45 -31.10
CA ARG A 593 -4.13 -25.01 -31.87
C ARG A 593 -4.59 -25.44 -33.25
N GLU A 594 -5.69 -26.16 -33.32
CA GLU A 594 -6.33 -26.61 -34.59
C GLU A 594 -6.78 -25.44 -35.48
N GLN A 595 -7.26 -24.33 -34.87
CA GLN A 595 -7.62 -23.13 -35.63
C GLN A 595 -6.43 -22.45 -36.31
N ARG A 596 -5.22 -22.59 -35.76
CA ARG A 596 -4.00 -22.04 -36.35
C ARG A 596 -3.46 -22.92 -37.46
N GLU A 597 -3.46 -24.23 -37.24
CA GLU A 597 -2.92 -25.22 -38.18
C GLU A 597 -3.70 -26.52 -38.00
N ARG A 598 -4.42 -26.92 -39.06
CA ARG A 598 -5.24 -28.12 -39.05
C ARG A 598 -4.38 -29.37 -38.84
N ASN A 599 -4.88 -30.31 -38.06
CA ASN A 599 -4.21 -31.55 -37.65
C ASN A 599 -3.03 -31.37 -36.67
N SER A 600 -2.69 -30.15 -36.25
CA SER A 600 -1.55 -29.90 -35.37
C SER A 600 -1.75 -30.37 -33.93
N ALA A 601 -3.01 -30.53 -33.48
CA ALA A 601 -3.34 -31.08 -32.17
C ALA A 601 -3.98 -32.47 -32.28
N VAL A 602 -4.72 -32.76 -33.36
CA VAL A 602 -5.38 -34.07 -33.60
C VAL A 602 -4.36 -35.18 -33.82
N GLU A 603 -3.33 -34.97 -34.64
CA GLU A 603 -2.28 -35.98 -34.90
C GLU A 603 -1.62 -36.47 -33.58
N PRO A 604 -1.11 -35.62 -32.67
CA PRO A 604 -0.56 -36.08 -31.40
C PRO A 604 -1.56 -36.82 -30.50
N LEU A 605 -2.86 -36.41 -30.51
CA LEU A 605 -3.88 -37.10 -29.74
C LEU A 605 -4.13 -38.50 -30.28
N MET A 606 -4.27 -38.64 -31.62
CA MET A 606 -4.46 -39.91 -32.24
C MET A 606 -3.25 -40.84 -32.16
N ASP A 607 -2.02 -40.29 -32.20
CA ASP A 607 -0.78 -41.05 -31.96
C ASP A 607 -0.74 -41.60 -30.54
N LYS A 608 -1.06 -40.77 -29.55
CA LYS A 608 -1.13 -41.20 -28.14
C LYS A 608 -2.17 -42.31 -27.96
N LEU A 609 -3.36 -42.18 -28.59
CA LEU A 609 -4.41 -43.18 -28.54
C LEU A 609 -3.94 -44.51 -29.19
N ARG A 610 -3.29 -44.47 -30.37
CA ARG A 610 -2.71 -45.64 -31.04
C ARG A 610 -1.69 -46.36 -30.16
N THR A 611 -0.77 -45.62 -29.57
CA THR A 611 0.24 -46.18 -28.66
C THR A 611 -0.43 -46.91 -27.50
N SER A 612 -1.44 -46.31 -26.87
CA SER A 612 -2.15 -46.92 -25.74
C SER A 612 -2.94 -48.17 -26.17
N ILE A 613 -3.54 -48.20 -27.38
CA ILE A 613 -4.19 -49.39 -27.93
C ILE A 613 -3.14 -50.49 -28.15
N GLU A 614 -1.97 -50.18 -28.71
CA GLU A 614 -0.88 -51.13 -28.93
C GLU A 614 -0.43 -51.74 -27.59
N GLU A 615 -0.18 -50.90 -26.58
CA GLU A 615 0.22 -51.37 -25.25
C GLU A 615 -0.84 -52.27 -24.59
N ALA A 616 -2.11 -51.89 -24.68
CA ALA A 616 -3.23 -52.67 -24.11
C ALA A 616 -3.45 -54.02 -24.82
N THR A 617 -3.01 -54.19 -26.08
CA THR A 617 -3.25 -55.38 -26.92
C THR A 617 -1.99 -56.22 -27.14
N GLN A 618 -0.81 -55.88 -26.57
CA GLN A 618 0.46 -56.56 -26.77
C GLN A 618 0.40 -58.08 -26.48
N ASP A 619 -0.26 -58.46 -25.39
CA ASP A 619 -0.29 -59.85 -24.91
C ASP A 619 -1.56 -60.62 -25.31
N ARG A 620 -2.63 -59.92 -25.65
CA ARG A 620 -3.94 -60.51 -26.00
C ARG A 620 -4.68 -59.58 -26.98
N MET A 621 -5.46 -60.16 -27.91
CA MET A 621 -6.36 -59.40 -28.84
C MET A 621 -5.63 -58.57 -29.92
N GLN A 622 -4.46 -59.00 -30.41
CA GLN A 622 -3.67 -58.27 -31.42
C GLN A 622 -4.48 -57.91 -32.71
N ASP A 623 -5.40 -58.78 -33.15
CA ASP A 623 -6.22 -58.48 -34.35
C ASP A 623 -7.23 -57.38 -34.08
N GLN A 624 -7.83 -57.34 -32.88
CA GLN A 624 -8.74 -56.25 -32.48
C GLN A 624 -7.98 -54.93 -32.32
N GLY A 625 -6.80 -54.98 -31.76
CA GLY A 625 -5.93 -53.81 -31.65
C GLY A 625 -5.59 -53.21 -33.02
N ARG A 626 -5.20 -54.03 -33.99
CA ARG A 626 -4.92 -53.58 -35.36
C ARG A 626 -6.14 -52.95 -36.02
N ALA A 627 -7.33 -53.53 -35.83
CA ALA A 627 -8.58 -52.98 -36.39
C ALA A 627 -8.91 -51.61 -35.78
N LEU A 628 -8.70 -51.43 -34.47
CA LEU A 628 -8.92 -50.12 -33.81
C LEU A 628 -7.89 -49.08 -34.25
N ILE A 629 -6.63 -49.43 -34.39
CA ILE A 629 -5.58 -48.54 -34.88
C ILE A 629 -5.89 -48.07 -36.31
N GLU A 630 -6.37 -48.99 -37.18
CA GLU A 630 -6.75 -48.63 -38.55
C GLU A 630 -7.96 -47.67 -38.55
N LYS A 631 -8.93 -47.86 -37.66
CA LYS A 631 -10.05 -46.90 -37.48
C LYS A 631 -9.56 -45.51 -37.05
N THR A 632 -8.60 -45.43 -36.10
CA THR A 632 -8.04 -44.14 -35.72
C THR A 632 -7.37 -43.42 -36.89
N ARG A 633 -6.68 -44.13 -37.78
CA ARG A 633 -6.09 -43.57 -39.01
C ARG A 633 -7.16 -43.05 -39.99
N GLN A 634 -8.23 -43.81 -40.18
CA GLN A 634 -9.35 -43.41 -41.04
C GLN A 634 -10.02 -42.11 -40.52
N ILE A 635 -10.27 -42.01 -39.20
CA ILE A 635 -10.85 -40.82 -38.58
C ILE A 635 -9.91 -39.62 -38.76
N GLU A 636 -8.62 -39.79 -38.50
CA GLU A 636 -7.63 -38.73 -38.68
C GLU A 636 -7.53 -38.24 -40.12
N GLN A 637 -7.53 -39.17 -41.11
CA GLN A 637 -7.52 -38.83 -42.51
C GLN A 637 -8.83 -38.14 -42.95
N ALA A 638 -9.98 -38.55 -42.43
CA ALA A 638 -11.27 -37.92 -42.71
C ALA A 638 -11.28 -36.49 -42.16
N TYR A 639 -10.80 -36.29 -40.92
CA TYR A 639 -10.70 -34.96 -40.31
C TYR A 639 -9.75 -34.06 -41.10
N THR A 640 -8.56 -34.54 -41.41
CA THR A 640 -7.52 -33.76 -42.13
C THR A 640 -8.00 -33.36 -43.53
N ALA A 641 -8.72 -34.24 -44.21
CA ALA A 641 -9.29 -33.99 -45.52
C ALA A 641 -10.63 -33.22 -45.51
N SER A 642 -11.09 -32.75 -44.35
CA SER A 642 -12.41 -32.08 -44.17
C SER A 642 -13.59 -32.91 -44.64
N ARG A 643 -13.50 -34.25 -44.60
CA ARG A 643 -14.57 -35.16 -44.90
C ARG A 643 -15.27 -35.58 -43.62
N LEU A 644 -16.12 -34.69 -43.10
CA LEU A 644 -16.71 -34.86 -41.76
C LEU A 644 -18.05 -35.65 -41.80
N VAL A 645 -18.63 -35.87 -42.95
CA VAL A 645 -19.90 -36.66 -43.10
C VAL A 645 -19.64 -38.10 -42.70
N GLY A 646 -20.38 -38.62 -41.72
CA GLY A 646 -20.24 -39.98 -41.18
C GLY A 646 -19.06 -40.17 -40.24
N ILE A 647 -18.39 -39.08 -39.81
CA ILE A 647 -17.30 -39.17 -38.82
C ILE A 647 -17.84 -39.60 -37.45
N GLU A 648 -19.08 -39.21 -37.12
CA GLU A 648 -19.81 -39.59 -35.91
C GLU A 648 -19.97 -41.09 -35.77
N ASP A 649 -20.32 -41.78 -36.87
CA ASP A 649 -20.44 -43.26 -36.91
C ASP A 649 -19.08 -43.91 -36.67
N SER A 650 -18.04 -43.40 -37.31
CA SER A 650 -16.68 -43.90 -37.15
C SER A 650 -16.15 -43.70 -35.72
N LEU A 651 -16.47 -42.57 -35.10
CA LEU A 651 -16.10 -42.25 -33.70
C LEU A 651 -16.89 -43.14 -32.72
N PHE A 652 -18.18 -43.32 -32.94
CA PHE A 652 -19.01 -44.20 -32.11
C PHE A 652 -18.55 -45.67 -32.20
N ASP A 653 -18.27 -46.17 -33.39
CA ASP A 653 -17.71 -47.48 -33.60
C ASP A 653 -16.34 -47.69 -32.95
N LEU A 654 -15.51 -46.63 -32.91
CA LEU A 654 -14.25 -46.63 -32.18
C LEU A 654 -14.50 -46.76 -30.68
N SER A 655 -15.49 -46.00 -30.14
CA SER A 655 -15.90 -46.08 -28.74
C SER A 655 -16.35 -47.47 -28.31
N ILE A 656 -17.12 -48.21 -29.18
CA ILE A 656 -17.52 -49.58 -28.91
C ILE A 656 -16.28 -50.47 -28.74
N GLY A 657 -15.29 -50.32 -29.61
CA GLY A 657 -14.08 -51.10 -29.54
C GLY A 657 -13.24 -50.80 -28.30
N LEU A 658 -13.11 -49.48 -27.94
CA LEU A 658 -12.41 -49.05 -26.75
C LEU A 658 -13.13 -49.51 -25.47
N ALA A 659 -14.46 -49.45 -25.42
CA ALA A 659 -15.26 -49.95 -24.30
C ALA A 659 -15.07 -51.47 -24.10
N ALA A 660 -15.06 -52.22 -25.17
CA ALA A 660 -14.83 -53.68 -25.10
C ALA A 660 -13.40 -54.01 -24.61
N LEU A 661 -12.41 -53.20 -25.02
CA LEU A 661 -11.02 -53.38 -24.65
C LEU A 661 -10.75 -53.05 -23.20
N ASN A 662 -11.28 -51.94 -22.72
CA ASN A 662 -10.93 -51.41 -21.38
C ASN A 662 -11.88 -51.93 -20.28
N TYR A 663 -13.18 -51.94 -20.55
CA TYR A 663 -14.20 -52.25 -19.53
C TYR A 663 -14.85 -53.63 -19.77
N GLY A 664 -14.55 -54.33 -20.86
CA GLY A 664 -15.19 -55.58 -21.22
C GLY A 664 -16.67 -55.43 -21.64
N VAL A 665 -17.13 -54.18 -21.84
CA VAL A 665 -18.51 -53.87 -22.19
C VAL A 665 -18.72 -54.10 -23.70
N LYS A 666 -19.66 -55.00 -24.06
CA LYS A 666 -20.00 -55.31 -25.44
C LYS A 666 -21.28 -54.59 -25.86
N PHE A 667 -21.26 -54.05 -27.08
CA PHE A 667 -22.46 -53.46 -27.67
C PHE A 667 -23.47 -54.55 -28.04
N GLY A 668 -24.66 -54.51 -27.44
CA GLY A 668 -25.72 -55.50 -27.65
C GLY A 668 -26.79 -55.11 -28.68
N GLY A 669 -26.58 -54.02 -29.42
CA GLY A 669 -27.55 -53.49 -30.38
C GLY A 669 -28.49 -52.40 -29.79
N ASP A 670 -28.52 -52.23 -28.50
CA ASP A 670 -29.23 -51.16 -27.80
C ASP A 670 -28.25 -50.12 -27.27
N THR A 671 -28.33 -48.92 -27.82
CA THR A 671 -27.39 -47.84 -27.57
C THR A 671 -27.58 -47.20 -26.18
N GLU A 672 -28.85 -47.08 -25.74
CA GLU A 672 -29.18 -46.50 -24.44
C GLU A 672 -28.60 -47.37 -23.32
N THR A 673 -28.86 -48.69 -23.32
CA THR A 673 -28.29 -49.64 -22.35
C THR A 673 -26.74 -49.65 -22.38
N PHE A 674 -26.16 -49.50 -23.59
CA PHE A 674 -24.71 -49.45 -23.74
C PHE A 674 -24.11 -48.20 -23.07
N VAL A 675 -24.66 -47.02 -23.33
CA VAL A 675 -24.22 -45.76 -22.77
C VAL A 675 -24.41 -45.74 -21.25
N GLU A 676 -25.56 -46.18 -20.73
CA GLU A 676 -25.81 -46.29 -19.29
C GLU A 676 -24.79 -47.22 -18.62
N THR A 677 -24.48 -48.36 -19.23
CA THR A 677 -23.46 -49.26 -18.73
C THR A 677 -22.07 -48.61 -18.67
N LEU A 678 -21.72 -47.85 -19.72
CA LEU A 678 -20.45 -47.09 -19.74
C LEU A 678 -20.39 -45.99 -18.69
N ILE A 679 -21.46 -45.24 -18.51
CA ILE A 679 -21.53 -44.20 -17.44
C ILE A 679 -21.30 -44.82 -16.05
N TRP A 680 -21.74 -46.06 -15.84
CA TRP A 680 -21.53 -46.81 -14.59
C TRP A 680 -20.04 -47.19 -14.38
N HIS A 681 -19.33 -47.55 -15.48
CA HIS A 681 -17.92 -47.92 -15.43
C HIS A 681 -16.97 -46.70 -15.39
N ASP A 682 -17.24 -45.74 -16.28
CA ASP A 682 -16.54 -44.48 -16.42
C ASP A 682 -17.52 -43.40 -16.89
N SER A 683 -17.93 -42.55 -15.94
CA SER A 683 -18.92 -41.51 -16.19
C SER A 683 -18.45 -40.49 -17.24
N ARG A 684 -17.15 -40.19 -17.30
CA ARG A 684 -16.59 -39.23 -18.25
C ARG A 684 -16.62 -39.78 -19.68
N PHE A 685 -16.09 -40.98 -19.86
CA PHE A 685 -16.09 -41.62 -21.16
C PHE A 685 -17.52 -41.98 -21.62
N GLY A 686 -18.37 -42.52 -20.72
CA GLY A 686 -19.76 -42.82 -21.02
C GLY A 686 -20.58 -41.62 -21.46
N VAL A 687 -20.42 -40.45 -20.81
CA VAL A 687 -21.06 -39.20 -21.25
C VAL A 687 -20.51 -38.71 -22.59
N GLY A 688 -19.22 -38.88 -22.84
CA GLY A 688 -18.64 -38.58 -24.15
C GLY A 688 -19.20 -39.46 -25.26
N VAL A 689 -19.40 -40.76 -25.01
CA VAL A 689 -20.05 -41.68 -25.95
C VAL A 689 -21.53 -41.34 -26.17
N TRP A 690 -22.24 -40.91 -25.12
CA TRP A 690 -23.61 -40.38 -25.26
C TRP A 690 -23.69 -39.17 -26.19
N TYR A 691 -22.72 -38.26 -26.13
CA TYR A 691 -22.62 -37.15 -27.08
C TYR A 691 -22.52 -37.66 -28.55
N LEU A 692 -21.73 -38.68 -28.80
CA LEU A 692 -21.58 -39.25 -30.12
C LEU A 692 -22.90 -39.95 -30.60
N GLU A 693 -23.62 -40.57 -29.69
CA GLU A 693 -24.97 -41.13 -29.99
C GLU A 693 -25.94 -40.02 -30.38
N LEU A 694 -26.02 -38.97 -29.59
CA LEU A 694 -26.86 -37.82 -29.91
C LEU A 694 -26.51 -37.18 -31.24
N MET A 695 -25.24 -37.17 -31.63
CA MET A 695 -24.82 -36.70 -32.96
C MET A 695 -25.33 -37.60 -34.08
N ARG A 696 -25.41 -38.93 -33.88
CA ARG A 696 -25.92 -39.91 -34.86
C ARG A 696 -27.42 -39.84 -35.03
N GLU A 697 -28.16 -39.46 -34.00
CA GLU A 697 -29.62 -39.33 -34.04
C GLU A 697 -30.11 -38.08 -34.78
N LEU A 698 -29.21 -37.17 -35.15
CA LEU A 698 -29.57 -35.96 -35.87
C LEU A 698 -30.06 -36.30 -37.31
N PRO A 699 -30.94 -35.46 -37.90
CA PRO A 699 -31.42 -35.69 -39.28
C PRO A 699 -30.27 -35.78 -40.28
N SER A 700 -30.42 -36.57 -41.32
CA SER A 700 -29.42 -36.75 -42.40
C SER A 700 -29.02 -35.45 -43.13
N SER A 701 -29.73 -34.35 -42.88
CA SER A 701 -29.37 -32.99 -43.31
C SER A 701 -28.35 -32.31 -42.41
N PHE A 702 -28.06 -32.85 -41.23
CA PHE A 702 -27.02 -32.33 -40.33
C PHE A 702 -25.65 -32.78 -40.84
N CYS A 703 -24.72 -31.84 -40.94
CA CYS A 703 -23.33 -32.11 -41.26
C CYS A 703 -22.49 -31.65 -40.10
N PRO A 704 -21.76 -32.54 -39.39
CA PRO A 704 -20.88 -32.16 -38.33
C PRO A 704 -19.86 -31.09 -38.78
N ASP A 705 -19.64 -30.10 -37.96
CA ASP A 705 -18.59 -29.13 -38.20
C ASP A 705 -17.26 -29.55 -37.53
N ASP A 706 -16.20 -28.72 -37.74
CA ASP A 706 -14.89 -29.00 -37.16
C ASP A 706 -14.92 -29.04 -35.61
N THR A 707 -15.85 -28.33 -34.96
CA THR A 707 -15.98 -28.32 -33.49
C THR A 707 -16.58 -29.63 -32.99
N ASP A 708 -17.61 -30.16 -33.70
CA ASP A 708 -18.22 -31.42 -33.36
C ASP A 708 -17.23 -32.58 -33.54
N ALA A 709 -16.56 -32.63 -34.68
CA ALA A 709 -15.56 -33.66 -34.97
C ALA A 709 -14.40 -33.62 -33.96
N LEU A 710 -13.92 -32.43 -33.61
CA LEU A 710 -12.83 -32.27 -32.69
C LEU A 710 -13.22 -32.67 -31.25
N LEU A 711 -14.45 -32.33 -30.81
CA LEU A 711 -14.95 -32.77 -29.50
C LEU A 711 -15.09 -34.29 -29.46
N GLY A 712 -15.61 -34.92 -30.54
CA GLY A 712 -15.69 -36.37 -30.66
C GLY A 712 -14.31 -37.06 -30.60
N ILE A 713 -13.32 -36.53 -31.28
CA ILE A 713 -11.92 -37.00 -31.21
C ILE A 713 -11.34 -36.84 -29.79
N TYR A 714 -11.63 -35.71 -29.15
CA TYR A 714 -11.19 -35.46 -27.76
C TYR A 714 -11.79 -36.48 -26.77
N VAL A 715 -13.07 -36.82 -26.94
CA VAL A 715 -13.72 -37.89 -26.16
C VAL A 715 -12.95 -39.22 -26.25
N GLN A 716 -12.50 -39.59 -27.45
CA GLN A 716 -11.71 -40.83 -27.62
C GLN A 716 -10.37 -40.77 -26.88
N SER A 717 -9.77 -39.57 -26.81
CA SER A 717 -8.50 -39.38 -26.11
C SER A 717 -8.62 -39.49 -24.56
N LEU A 718 -9.82 -39.33 -24.01
CA LEU A 718 -10.10 -39.51 -22.57
C LEU A 718 -9.85 -40.95 -22.12
N TRP A 719 -10.06 -41.93 -23.00
CA TRP A 719 -9.75 -43.34 -22.73
C TRP A 719 -8.28 -43.58 -22.37
N VAL A 720 -7.38 -42.75 -22.88
CA VAL A 720 -5.92 -42.84 -22.62
C VAL A 720 -5.51 -42.27 -21.27
N ILE A 721 -6.33 -41.36 -20.73
CA ILE A 721 -6.02 -40.61 -19.50
C ILE A 721 -6.44 -41.42 -18.26
N THR A 722 -7.32 -42.37 -18.38
CA THR A 722 -7.78 -43.27 -17.32
C THR A 722 -6.98 -44.54 -17.24
#